data_10bac812e75b705157d1ea39ef164c78
#
_entry.id   10bac812e75b705157d1ea39ef164c78
#
_cell.length_a   1.000
_cell.length_b   1.000
_cell.length_c   1.000
_cell.angle_alpha   90.00
_cell.angle_beta   90.00
_cell.angle_gamma   90.00
#
_symmetry.space_group_name_H-M   'P 1'
#
loop_
_entity.id
_entity.type
_entity.pdbx_description
1 polymer ?
#
loop_
_entity_poly.entity_id
_entity_poly.type
_entity_poly.pdbx_seq_one_letter_code
_entity_poly.pdbx_strand_id
1 'polypeptide(L)'
;MRVRSAAILSVGAAGLLAPELAQAQIQVGATEAEQAPEVGELIVTARRREERLSEVPAAATALTAGTLAERGGGASTGEILAGQPGVRFNNLTSAVTSELSIRASSTARATNGDPSVGLYRNGAYVGGGGIGGRNFARVDFFDVERVEVLRGTQGALYGRNAVGGAVNLVSARPAFENTGYIDVKYGFETNRSQAQVVANVAASDELAFRFGVDAIHQDKGFFYNPDNDVYFDQERGHALRGQVRAAKGPVDITLLAESQQLVTPAITYQLNIAPGSPGFPGGYVQDPFSYPWNTPPLAKQNVNTLQALAAWDLGWARLEATSMFRERESAYNLDSDTVNPAELARARAEGRIAAATPVDPNAAAFVLDSTKTLFEDVRLSGDLGEGALNWLAGLELLRLESRYSVTLARTPTPANPSPGNVERARLQYDSAAAYGSLDWRISQAFSLAGELRYTVDDKTFSSRLNDLSTGVPLGGPARQVDAGTNPDNLSYNATLSYRLPGELLAYLKAGTSYRAGGFNRNLGDLRQPVTIPAGYGDETATSYEAGLKGAPTRSTYVALAVYRTELEDMIAQLDNGCAATNPVCPVAATTFLTNVGDAEAWGVEAEATGAFQVAGGRLRVSLAASRQGGEVTSGPYRDVDLPQVPEWLASAEVNFRRPLGAVEAFGNLLYTAQWGGRQELNARSVSLDDYQTVNLRAGVALADLELAVYADNVFDTVYVVQRDATIRRYSRPRVLGVQARYRW
;
A
#
# COMPACT_ATOMS: atom_id res chain seq x y z
N MET A 1 -41.29 -6.07 3.59
CA MET A 1 -41.38 -5.64 5.00
C MET A 1 -40.70 -4.27 5.10
N ARG A 2 -41.49 -3.23 5.31
CA ARG A 2 -41.08 -1.82 5.28
C ARG A 2 -40.22 -1.54 6.51
N VAL A 3 -38.99 -1.03 6.34
CA VAL A 3 -38.25 -0.38 7.42
C VAL A 3 -38.08 1.08 7.04
N ARG A 4 -38.61 1.90 7.93
CA ARG A 4 -38.75 3.34 7.83
C ARG A 4 -37.41 4.05 7.92
N SER A 5 -37.27 5.09 7.12
CA SER A 5 -36.30 6.17 7.24
C SER A 5 -36.26 6.73 8.67
N ALA A 6 -35.09 6.90 9.23
CA ALA A 6 -34.89 7.65 10.44
C ALA A 6 -33.88 8.79 10.20
N ALA A 7 -34.42 9.98 10.29
CA ALA A 7 -33.90 11.21 10.84
C ALA A 7 -32.50 11.71 10.45
N ILE A 8 -32.53 12.72 9.60
CA ILE A 8 -31.54 13.80 9.50
C ILE A 8 -31.45 14.50 10.86
N LEU A 9 -30.33 14.35 11.54
CA LEU A 9 -29.98 15.22 12.67
C LEU A 9 -29.35 16.50 12.09
N SER A 10 -30.16 17.55 12.06
CA SER A 10 -29.72 18.94 11.93
C SER A 10 -28.89 19.31 13.17
N VAL A 11 -27.60 19.55 13.00
CA VAL A 11 -26.75 20.17 14.02
C VAL A 11 -27.17 21.64 14.11
N GLY A 12 -27.95 21.94 15.13
CA GLY A 12 -28.30 23.30 15.51
C GLY A 12 -27.07 24.08 15.97
N ALA A 13 -26.99 25.28 15.47
CA ALA A 13 -26.00 26.27 15.82
C ALA A 13 -25.92 26.47 17.35
N ALA A 14 -24.76 26.13 17.94
CA ALA A 14 -24.39 26.64 19.26
C ALA A 14 -23.84 28.06 19.07
N GLY A 15 -24.65 29.00 19.44
CA GLY A 15 -24.28 30.41 19.50
C GLY A 15 -23.37 30.70 20.69
N LEU A 16 -22.53 31.71 20.48
CA LEU A 16 -22.01 32.68 21.46
C LEU A 16 -21.02 32.16 22.53
N LEU A 17 -19.75 32.32 22.22
CA LEU A 17 -18.80 32.98 23.12
C LEU A 17 -17.89 33.84 22.25
N ALA A 18 -18.20 35.14 22.19
CA ALA A 18 -17.31 36.17 21.70
C ALA A 18 -16.25 36.44 22.78
N PRO A 19 -14.95 36.29 22.50
CA PRO A 19 -13.95 36.96 23.31
C PRO A 19 -13.81 38.42 22.87
N GLU A 20 -13.75 39.32 23.83
CA GLU A 20 -13.44 40.73 23.66
C GLU A 20 -12.19 40.90 22.80
N LEU A 21 -12.30 41.67 21.72
CA LEU A 21 -11.19 42.15 20.92
C LEU A 21 -10.33 43.11 21.77
N ALA A 22 -9.33 42.54 22.46
CA ALA A 22 -8.20 43.31 22.91
C ALA A 22 -7.41 43.77 21.68
N GLN A 23 -7.33 45.06 21.42
CA GLN A 23 -6.43 45.64 20.45
C GLN A 23 -4.98 45.38 20.87
N ALA A 24 -4.41 44.27 20.44
CA ALA A 24 -2.98 44.04 20.50
C ALA A 24 -2.36 44.74 19.27
N GLN A 25 -1.58 45.78 19.56
CA GLN A 25 -0.67 46.37 18.58
C GLN A 25 0.27 45.27 18.11
N ILE A 26 0.13 44.91 16.83
CA ILE A 26 1.04 44.00 16.14
C ILE A 26 2.38 44.75 15.98
N GLN A 27 3.32 44.48 16.91
CA GLN A 27 4.72 44.64 16.62
C GLN A 27 5.07 43.56 15.62
N VAL A 28 5.28 43.93 14.35
CA VAL A 28 5.90 43.11 13.34
C VAL A 28 7.35 42.93 13.78
N GLY A 29 7.59 41.98 14.67
CA GLY A 29 8.89 41.38 14.85
C GLY A 29 9.18 40.63 13.56
N ALA A 30 10.26 40.97 12.88
CA ALA A 30 10.81 40.16 11.79
C ALA A 30 11.08 38.76 12.38
N THR A 31 10.14 37.84 12.17
CA THR A 31 10.35 36.41 12.41
C THR A 31 11.54 36.01 11.56
N GLU A 32 12.57 35.48 12.22
CA GLU A 32 13.67 34.76 11.58
C GLU A 32 13.02 33.82 10.56
N ALA A 33 13.43 33.95 9.30
CA ALA A 33 13.01 33.06 8.24
C ALA A 33 13.32 31.65 8.71
N GLU A 34 12.27 30.86 9.02
CA GLU A 34 12.37 29.47 9.42
C GLU A 34 13.21 28.76 8.35
N GLN A 35 14.45 28.45 8.70
CA GLN A 35 15.38 27.79 7.78
C GLN A 35 14.72 26.47 7.44
N ALA A 36 14.50 26.23 6.16
CA ALA A 36 13.99 24.93 5.70
C ALA A 36 14.85 23.84 6.36
N PRO A 37 14.22 22.75 6.87
CA PRO A 37 15.00 21.66 7.44
C PRO A 37 16.07 21.27 6.43
N GLU A 38 17.30 21.19 6.88
CA GLU A 38 18.42 20.75 6.06
C GLU A 38 18.02 19.40 5.47
N VAL A 39 18.17 19.22 4.17
CA VAL A 39 17.71 18.02 3.44
C VAL A 39 18.33 16.72 4.00
N GLY A 40 19.35 16.82 4.85
CA GLY A 40 20.02 15.71 5.53
C GLY A 40 19.61 15.42 6.98
N GLU A 41 18.75 16.23 7.61
CA GLU A 41 18.39 16.06 9.04
C GLU A 41 17.13 15.21 9.31
N LEU A 42 16.56 14.59 8.30
CA LEU A 42 15.36 13.78 8.45
C LEU A 42 15.62 12.54 9.31
N ILE A 43 14.98 12.48 10.48
CA ILE A 43 15.05 11.33 11.38
C ILE A 43 14.07 10.25 10.94
N VAL A 44 14.54 9.02 10.90
CA VAL A 44 13.74 7.83 10.56
C VAL A 44 13.92 6.75 11.63
N THR A 45 12.98 5.80 11.66
CA THR A 45 13.04 4.63 12.55
C THR A 45 13.31 3.33 11.76
N ALA A 46 13.98 3.47 10.63
CA ALA A 46 14.20 2.43 9.63
C ALA A 46 14.85 1.15 10.16
N ARG A 47 15.77 1.25 11.15
CA ARG A 47 16.42 0.10 11.79
C ARG A 47 15.92 -0.12 13.23
N ARG A 48 14.62 0.12 13.47
CA ARG A 48 14.01 0.01 14.79
C ARG A 48 14.61 0.95 15.86
N ARG A 49 15.34 1.98 15.44
CA ARG A 49 15.90 3.06 16.26
C ARG A 49 15.88 4.38 15.49
N GLU A 50 15.88 5.50 16.20
CA GLU A 50 15.95 6.83 15.59
C GLU A 50 17.34 7.10 15.02
N GLU A 51 17.42 7.38 13.72
CA GLU A 51 18.66 7.66 12.99
C GLU A 51 18.41 8.73 11.92
N ARG A 52 19.43 9.48 11.55
CA ARG A 52 19.37 10.37 10.38
C ARG A 52 19.26 9.54 9.10
N LEU A 53 18.35 9.89 8.20
CA LEU A 53 18.19 9.19 6.91
C LEU A 53 19.52 9.09 6.14
N SER A 54 20.36 10.14 6.17
CA SER A 54 21.68 10.16 5.54
C SER A 54 22.68 9.15 6.12
N GLU A 55 22.47 8.72 7.37
CA GLU A 55 23.35 7.79 8.10
C GLU A 55 22.86 6.33 8.05
N VAL A 56 21.63 6.07 7.58
CA VAL A 56 21.10 4.70 7.44
C VAL A 56 21.80 4.00 6.27
N PRO A 57 22.61 2.94 6.49
CA PRO A 57 23.36 2.28 5.43
C PRO A 57 22.47 1.26 4.68
N ALA A 58 21.43 1.76 4.06
CA ALA A 58 20.48 1.04 3.20
C ALA A 58 19.79 2.03 2.28
N ALA A 59 19.24 1.55 1.16
CA ALA A 59 18.35 2.33 0.32
C ALA A 59 17.04 2.60 1.07
N ALA A 60 16.86 3.82 1.50
CA ALA A 60 15.70 4.26 2.27
C ALA A 60 15.25 5.64 1.83
N THR A 61 13.95 5.88 1.84
CA THR A 61 13.33 7.18 1.58
C THR A 61 12.32 7.48 2.67
N ALA A 62 12.18 8.75 3.05
CA ALA A 62 11.16 9.18 3.98
C ALA A 62 10.40 10.38 3.42
N LEU A 63 9.07 10.30 3.45
CA LEU A 63 8.15 11.33 3.04
C LEU A 63 7.56 11.97 4.30
N THR A 64 7.88 13.22 4.57
CA THR A 64 7.38 13.94 5.75
C THR A 64 5.94 14.41 5.57
N ALA A 65 5.24 14.75 6.68
CA ALA A 65 3.96 15.43 6.64
C ALA A 65 3.98 16.69 5.78
N GLY A 66 5.09 17.45 5.81
CA GLY A 66 5.31 18.64 4.97
C GLY A 66 5.32 18.29 3.48
N THR A 67 6.10 17.31 3.06
CA THR A 67 6.15 16.84 1.66
C THR A 67 4.78 16.35 1.20
N LEU A 68 4.08 15.60 2.02
CA LEU A 68 2.72 15.13 1.70
C LEU A 68 1.74 16.31 1.58
N ALA A 69 1.85 17.31 2.45
CA ALA A 69 1.03 18.51 2.40
C ALA A 69 1.27 19.35 1.14
N GLU A 70 2.51 19.47 0.68
CA GLU A 70 2.89 20.15 -0.56
C GLU A 70 2.28 19.48 -1.80
N ARG A 71 2.19 18.16 -1.81
CA ARG A 71 1.47 17.37 -2.83
C ARG A 71 -0.05 17.49 -2.71
N GLY A 72 -0.55 18.17 -1.68
CA GLY A 72 -1.96 18.28 -1.37
C GLY A 72 -2.49 17.17 -0.45
N GLY A 73 -1.62 16.41 0.19
CA GLY A 73 -1.96 15.21 0.98
C GLY A 73 -2.12 13.97 0.11
N GLY A 74 -2.32 12.84 0.72
CA GLY A 74 -2.60 11.58 0.05
C GLY A 74 -3.53 10.72 0.89
N ALA A 75 -4.32 9.89 0.26
CA ALA A 75 -5.33 9.07 0.91
C ALA A 75 -5.21 7.57 0.57
N SER A 76 -4.26 7.23 -0.26
CA SER A 76 -4.00 5.86 -0.69
C SER A 76 -2.51 5.57 -0.78
N THR A 77 -2.16 4.28 -0.72
CA THR A 77 -0.79 3.80 -0.88
C THR A 77 -0.18 4.29 -2.20
N GLY A 78 -0.95 4.25 -3.29
CA GLY A 78 -0.48 4.66 -4.61
C GLY A 78 -0.19 6.16 -4.70
N GLU A 79 -1.03 7.00 -4.11
CA GLU A 79 -0.82 8.46 -4.11
C GLU A 79 0.42 8.85 -3.30
N ILE A 80 0.58 8.26 -2.12
CA ILE A 80 1.68 8.61 -1.21
C ILE A 80 3.03 8.12 -1.72
N LEU A 81 3.08 6.89 -2.21
CA LEU A 81 4.32 6.27 -2.69
C LEU A 81 4.63 6.58 -4.16
N ALA A 82 3.79 7.37 -4.83
CA ALA A 82 4.04 7.81 -6.20
C ALA A 82 5.42 8.48 -6.33
N GLY A 83 6.16 8.09 -7.36
CA GLY A 83 7.46 8.67 -7.66
C GLY A 83 8.63 8.14 -6.81
N GLN A 84 8.43 7.12 -5.95
CA GLN A 84 9.55 6.51 -5.24
C GLN A 84 10.31 5.55 -6.17
N PRO A 85 11.67 5.59 -6.20
CA PRO A 85 12.44 4.70 -7.06
C PRO A 85 12.27 3.24 -6.65
N GLY A 86 12.16 2.35 -7.63
CA GLY A 86 11.97 0.93 -7.41
C GLY A 86 10.63 0.54 -6.79
N VAL A 87 9.71 1.48 -6.60
CA VAL A 87 8.40 1.26 -5.96
C VAL A 87 7.28 1.39 -6.99
N ARG A 88 6.45 0.37 -7.09
CA ARG A 88 5.24 0.37 -7.92
C ARG A 88 4.03 -0.04 -7.09
N PHE A 89 2.96 0.70 -7.26
CA PHE A 89 1.66 0.36 -6.69
C PHE A 89 0.77 -0.29 -7.75
N ASN A 90 0.26 -1.46 -7.43
CA ASN A 90 -0.50 -2.30 -8.34
C ASN A 90 -1.97 -2.31 -7.96
N ASN A 91 -2.81 -1.71 -8.79
CA ASN A 91 -4.25 -1.68 -8.63
C ASN A 91 -4.90 -2.92 -9.27
N LEU A 92 -4.64 -4.11 -8.73
CA LEU A 92 -5.04 -5.35 -9.38
C LEU A 92 -6.55 -5.56 -9.47
N THR A 93 -7.29 -5.26 -8.41
CA THR A 93 -8.71 -5.62 -8.37
C THR A 93 -9.60 -4.54 -7.75
N SER A 94 -9.19 -3.95 -6.64
CA SER A 94 -9.90 -2.84 -5.98
C SER A 94 -8.97 -2.09 -5.05
N ALA A 95 -9.46 -0.99 -4.48
CA ALA A 95 -8.73 -0.27 -3.44
C ALA A 95 -8.43 -1.15 -2.20
N VAL A 96 -9.23 -2.20 -1.96
CA VAL A 96 -9.04 -3.12 -0.83
C VAL A 96 -8.10 -4.29 -1.13
N THR A 97 -7.76 -4.54 -2.40
CA THR A 97 -6.91 -5.66 -2.83
C THR A 97 -5.68 -5.23 -3.62
N SER A 98 -5.42 -3.94 -3.72
CA SER A 98 -4.24 -3.40 -4.40
C SER A 98 -2.94 -3.75 -3.67
N GLU A 99 -1.85 -3.83 -4.40
CA GLU A 99 -0.59 -4.39 -3.92
C GLU A 99 0.60 -3.49 -4.21
N LEU A 100 1.56 -3.54 -3.30
CA LEU A 100 2.83 -2.83 -3.41
C LEU A 100 3.90 -3.78 -3.95
N SER A 101 4.71 -3.28 -4.87
CA SER A 101 5.91 -3.94 -5.39
C SER A 101 7.13 -3.06 -5.11
N ILE A 102 8.18 -3.65 -4.59
CA ILE A 102 9.48 -3.00 -4.39
C ILE A 102 10.56 -3.91 -4.95
N ARG A 103 11.45 -3.35 -5.82
CA ARG A 103 12.63 -4.04 -6.37
C ARG A 103 12.31 -5.40 -6.99
N ALA A 104 11.36 -5.44 -7.89
CA ALA A 104 10.89 -6.66 -8.56
C ALA A 104 10.19 -7.68 -7.64
N SER A 105 10.13 -7.47 -6.32
CA SER A 105 9.35 -8.28 -5.41
C SER A 105 7.91 -7.81 -5.41
N SER A 106 7.07 -8.49 -6.18
CA SER A 106 5.66 -8.14 -6.34
C SER A 106 4.76 -9.16 -5.66
N THR A 107 3.90 -8.67 -4.77
CA THR A 107 2.81 -9.48 -4.19
C THR A 107 1.81 -9.90 -5.26
N ALA A 108 1.70 -9.13 -6.35
CA ALA A 108 0.84 -9.44 -7.48
C ALA A 108 1.17 -10.78 -8.18
N ARG A 109 2.37 -11.29 -7.99
CA ARG A 109 2.74 -12.65 -8.45
C ARG A 109 1.93 -13.74 -7.76
N ALA A 110 1.38 -13.44 -6.58
CA ALA A 110 0.70 -14.42 -5.73
C ALA A 110 -0.41 -13.74 -4.92
N THR A 111 -1.43 -13.27 -5.64
CA THR A 111 -2.54 -12.46 -5.11
C THR A 111 -3.28 -13.08 -3.92
N ASN A 112 -3.27 -14.37 -3.75
CA ASN A 112 -3.92 -15.06 -2.63
C ASN A 112 -2.95 -15.48 -1.51
N GLY A 113 -1.64 -15.15 -1.65
CA GLY A 113 -0.61 -15.47 -0.68
C GLY A 113 -0.27 -14.30 0.25
N ASP A 114 0.73 -14.51 1.08
CA ASP A 114 1.31 -13.46 1.92
C ASP A 114 1.96 -12.35 1.04
N PRO A 115 2.03 -11.10 1.49
CA PRO A 115 2.68 -10.03 0.75
C PRO A 115 4.20 -10.24 0.65
N SER A 116 4.84 -9.68 -0.37
CA SER A 116 6.30 -9.66 -0.51
C SER A 116 6.95 -8.38 0.02
N VAL A 117 6.13 -7.41 0.44
CA VAL A 117 6.54 -6.15 1.07
C VAL A 117 5.87 -6.05 2.44
N GLY A 118 6.67 -5.82 3.47
CA GLY A 118 6.19 -5.65 4.84
C GLY A 118 5.47 -4.29 5.00
N LEU A 119 4.27 -4.30 5.59
CA LEU A 119 3.50 -3.10 5.85
C LEU A 119 3.40 -2.89 7.37
N TYR A 120 3.87 -1.75 7.85
CA TYR A 120 3.93 -1.43 9.27
C TYR A 120 3.30 -0.08 9.57
N ARG A 121 2.75 0.05 10.76
CA ARG A 121 2.29 1.31 11.31
C ARG A 121 2.79 1.50 12.72
N ASN A 122 3.54 2.59 12.95
CA ASN A 122 4.26 2.83 14.20
C ASN A 122 5.07 1.60 14.63
N GLY A 123 5.67 0.88 13.67
CA GLY A 123 6.43 -0.33 13.90
C GLY A 123 5.61 -1.63 14.03
N ALA A 124 4.28 -1.58 14.20
CA ALA A 124 3.43 -2.76 14.26
C ALA A 124 3.03 -3.27 12.87
N TYR A 125 3.05 -4.57 12.66
CA TYR A 125 2.70 -5.21 11.39
C TYR A 125 1.19 -5.07 11.09
N VAL A 126 0.84 -4.47 9.95
CA VAL A 126 -0.54 -4.28 9.47
C VAL A 126 -0.84 -4.97 8.15
N GLY A 127 0.16 -5.58 7.52
CA GLY A 127 0.00 -6.42 6.33
C GLY A 127 -0.66 -7.74 6.75
N GLY A 128 -1.94 -7.92 6.45
CA GLY A 128 -2.66 -9.14 6.81
C GLY A 128 -2.39 -10.31 5.88
N GLY A 129 -2.79 -11.51 6.29
CA GLY A 129 -2.98 -12.65 5.40
C GLY A 129 -4.34 -12.56 4.69
N GLY A 130 -4.48 -13.19 3.54
CA GLY A 130 -5.72 -13.15 2.77
C GLY A 130 -5.84 -11.96 1.81
N ILE A 131 -7.00 -11.80 1.19
CA ILE A 131 -7.19 -10.84 0.09
C ILE A 131 -7.25 -9.38 0.57
N GLY A 132 -7.83 -9.12 1.74
CA GLY A 132 -8.07 -7.76 2.24
C GLY A 132 -6.91 -7.08 2.95
N GLY A 133 -5.82 -7.80 3.24
CA GLY A 133 -4.74 -7.33 4.12
C GLY A 133 -3.47 -6.84 3.42
N ARG A 134 -3.49 -6.52 2.14
CA ARG A 134 -2.29 -6.30 1.32
C ARG A 134 -1.84 -4.87 1.15
N ASN A 135 -2.65 -3.92 1.55
CA ASN A 135 -2.34 -2.50 1.50
C ASN A 135 -2.78 -1.82 2.79
N PHE A 136 -2.32 -0.60 2.96
CA PHE A 136 -2.79 0.26 4.04
C PHE A 136 -4.27 0.64 3.83
N ALA A 137 -4.98 0.82 4.92
CA ALA A 137 -6.31 1.42 4.92
C ALA A 137 -6.20 2.95 4.85
N ARG A 138 -7.28 3.65 4.48
CA ARG A 138 -7.29 5.10 4.42
C ARG A 138 -6.95 5.75 5.77
N VAL A 139 -7.45 5.19 6.88
CA VAL A 139 -7.16 5.69 8.22
C VAL A 139 -5.66 5.70 8.56
N ASP A 140 -4.88 4.83 7.93
CA ASP A 140 -3.45 4.77 8.17
C ASP A 140 -2.72 6.02 7.65
N PHE A 141 -3.22 6.64 6.56
CA PHE A 141 -2.65 7.84 5.94
C PHE A 141 -3.14 9.16 6.54
N PHE A 142 -4.15 9.10 7.38
CA PHE A 142 -4.70 10.27 8.02
C PHE A 142 -3.77 10.74 9.14
N ASP A 143 -3.38 12.02 9.11
CA ASP A 143 -2.57 12.65 10.15
C ASP A 143 -1.26 11.88 10.46
N VAL A 144 -0.49 11.61 9.41
CA VAL A 144 0.84 10.97 9.52
C VAL A 144 1.94 12.01 9.76
N GLU A 145 2.95 11.65 10.52
CA GLU A 145 4.18 12.41 10.69
C GLU A 145 5.12 12.19 9.49
N ARG A 146 5.28 10.92 9.09
CA ARG A 146 6.10 10.53 7.96
C ARG A 146 5.77 9.13 7.47
N VAL A 147 6.19 8.82 6.26
CA VAL A 147 6.17 7.49 5.65
C VAL A 147 7.59 7.08 5.33
N GLU A 148 8.05 5.99 5.90
CA GLU A 148 9.38 5.43 5.69
C GLU A 148 9.30 4.27 4.72
N VAL A 149 10.14 4.25 3.68
CA VAL A 149 10.26 3.19 2.69
C VAL A 149 11.66 2.63 2.72
N LEU A 150 11.80 1.38 3.14
CA LEU A 150 13.04 0.63 3.13
C LEU A 150 13.01 -0.33 1.96
N ARG A 151 14.01 -0.28 1.10
CA ARG A 151 14.11 -1.12 -0.08
C ARG A 151 15.11 -2.25 0.11
N GLY A 152 14.88 -3.39 -0.54
CA GLY A 152 15.64 -4.63 -0.38
C GLY A 152 15.25 -5.43 0.86
N THR A 153 15.89 -6.57 1.06
CA THR A 153 15.57 -7.50 2.16
C THR A 153 15.66 -6.85 3.54
N GLN A 154 14.60 -7.00 4.33
CA GLN A 154 14.48 -6.46 5.68
C GLN A 154 14.11 -7.54 6.73
N GLY A 155 14.39 -8.82 6.42
CA GLY A 155 14.00 -9.95 7.27
C GLY A 155 14.53 -9.88 8.69
N ALA A 156 15.75 -9.41 8.90
CA ALA A 156 16.41 -9.42 10.20
C ALA A 156 15.75 -8.52 11.25
N LEU A 157 15.21 -7.36 10.88
CA LEU A 157 14.56 -6.44 11.83
C LEU A 157 13.04 -6.40 11.69
N TYR A 158 12.52 -6.62 10.49
CA TYR A 158 11.08 -6.52 10.19
C TYR A 158 10.41 -7.89 10.09
N GLY A 159 11.19 -8.96 9.96
CA GLY A 159 10.68 -10.32 9.94
C GLY A 159 10.15 -10.74 8.56
N ARG A 160 9.14 -11.60 8.59
CA ARG A 160 8.55 -12.20 7.40
C ARG A 160 7.97 -11.19 6.42
N ASN A 161 7.85 -11.60 5.17
CA ASN A 161 7.16 -10.86 4.12
C ASN A 161 7.80 -9.50 3.78
N ALA A 162 9.07 -9.30 4.14
CA ALA A 162 9.84 -8.12 3.83
C ALA A 162 10.96 -8.41 2.80
N VAL A 163 10.63 -9.18 1.75
CA VAL A 163 11.56 -9.61 0.69
C VAL A 163 11.96 -8.43 -0.19
N GLY A 164 10.99 -7.66 -0.68
CA GLY A 164 11.26 -6.46 -1.50
C GLY A 164 11.58 -5.24 -0.66
N GLY A 165 11.12 -5.22 0.59
CA GLY A 165 11.29 -4.08 1.49
C GLY A 165 10.22 -3.99 2.57
N ALA A 166 10.24 -2.86 3.27
CA ALA A 166 9.25 -2.53 4.28
C ALA A 166 8.78 -1.08 4.14
N VAL A 167 7.50 -0.84 4.39
CA VAL A 167 6.91 0.50 4.47
C VAL A 167 6.34 0.69 5.86
N ASN A 168 6.79 1.73 6.56
CA ASN A 168 6.33 2.07 7.89
C ASN A 168 5.67 3.45 7.89
N LEU A 169 4.38 3.49 8.20
CA LEU A 169 3.62 4.73 8.42
C LEU A 169 3.75 5.14 9.89
N VAL A 170 4.33 6.30 10.13
CA VAL A 170 4.46 6.86 11.47
C VAL A 170 3.37 7.91 11.66
N SER A 171 2.48 7.69 12.63
CA SER A 171 1.40 8.62 12.96
C SER A 171 1.92 9.83 13.71
N ALA A 172 1.36 11.02 13.45
CA ALA A 172 1.63 12.18 14.26
C ALA A 172 1.15 11.94 15.71
N ARG A 173 2.03 12.16 16.69
CA ARG A 173 1.75 11.95 18.11
C ARG A 173 1.21 13.23 18.76
N PRO A 174 0.47 13.15 19.88
CA PRO A 174 0.14 14.34 20.66
C PRO A 174 1.38 15.13 21.08
N ALA A 175 1.39 16.43 20.77
CA ALA A 175 2.42 17.39 21.18
C ALA A 175 1.97 18.16 22.42
N PHE A 176 2.92 18.64 23.22
CA PHE A 176 2.63 19.44 24.42
C PHE A 176 2.44 20.93 24.10
N GLU A 177 1.70 21.19 23.02
CA GLU A 177 1.31 22.51 22.53
C GLU A 177 -0.09 22.44 21.91
N ASN A 178 -0.79 23.56 21.87
CA ASN A 178 -2.11 23.63 21.24
C ASN A 178 -1.95 23.95 19.76
N THR A 179 -2.21 22.98 18.91
CA THR A 179 -2.08 23.10 17.45
C THR A 179 -3.21 22.35 16.77
N GLY A 180 -3.41 22.62 15.48
CA GLY A 180 -4.36 21.86 14.71
C GLY A 180 -4.43 22.31 13.27
N TYR A 181 -5.30 21.65 12.50
CA TYR A 181 -5.60 22.08 11.15
C TYR A 181 -6.98 21.62 10.68
N ILE A 182 -7.50 22.38 9.73
CA ILE A 182 -8.65 22.01 8.90
C ILE A 182 -8.17 22.00 7.45
N ASP A 183 -8.42 20.93 6.75
CA ASP A 183 -8.11 20.77 5.32
C ASP A 183 -9.37 20.35 4.58
N VAL A 184 -9.81 21.15 3.62
CA VAL A 184 -11.00 20.87 2.80
C VAL A 184 -10.61 20.86 1.34
N LYS A 185 -11.01 19.80 0.63
CA LYS A 185 -10.81 19.62 -0.80
C LYS A 185 -12.13 19.41 -1.52
N TYR A 186 -12.19 19.92 -2.75
CA TYR A 186 -13.30 19.65 -3.67
C TYR A 186 -12.79 19.37 -5.08
N GLY A 187 -13.17 18.23 -5.65
CA GLY A 187 -12.88 17.83 -7.03
C GLY A 187 -14.12 18.01 -7.90
N PHE A 188 -13.98 18.74 -9.00
CA PHE A 188 -15.12 19.21 -9.80
C PHE A 188 -15.73 18.08 -10.63
N GLU A 189 -14.94 17.21 -11.26
CA GLU A 189 -15.44 16.19 -12.19
C GLU A 189 -16.31 15.13 -11.48
N THR A 190 -15.96 14.84 -10.25
CA THR A 190 -16.61 13.76 -9.47
C THR A 190 -17.47 14.26 -8.32
N ASN A 191 -17.59 15.59 -8.13
CA ASN A 191 -18.23 16.20 -6.97
C ASN A 191 -17.70 15.57 -5.66
N ARG A 192 -16.38 15.39 -5.59
CA ARG A 192 -15.73 14.75 -4.46
C ARG A 192 -15.31 15.80 -3.43
N SER A 193 -15.94 15.76 -2.28
CA SER A 193 -15.57 16.57 -1.12
C SER A 193 -14.83 15.72 -0.09
N GLN A 194 -13.81 16.30 0.52
CA GLN A 194 -13.08 15.73 1.64
C GLN A 194 -12.80 16.80 2.66
N ALA A 195 -12.99 16.49 3.93
CA ALA A 195 -12.65 17.35 5.03
C ALA A 195 -11.82 16.59 6.08
N GLN A 196 -10.68 17.14 6.44
CA GLN A 196 -9.87 16.66 7.56
C GLN A 196 -9.81 17.73 8.62
N VAL A 197 -10.04 17.34 9.87
CA VAL A 197 -9.93 18.22 11.04
C VAL A 197 -9.06 17.50 12.05
N VAL A 198 -8.02 18.17 12.52
CA VAL A 198 -7.15 17.67 13.59
C VAL A 198 -6.98 18.75 14.64
N ALA A 199 -7.14 18.37 15.89
CA ALA A 199 -6.89 19.23 17.04
C ALA A 199 -5.95 18.53 18.02
N ASN A 200 -4.88 19.20 18.39
CA ASN A 200 -3.94 18.81 19.42
C ASN A 200 -4.11 19.75 20.63
N VAL A 201 -4.33 19.17 21.79
CA VAL A 201 -4.60 19.91 23.04
C VAL A 201 -3.59 19.48 24.10
N ALA A 202 -2.74 20.40 24.54
CA ALA A 202 -1.88 20.23 25.68
C ALA A 202 -2.67 20.52 26.98
N ALA A 203 -2.89 19.49 27.78
CA ALA A 203 -3.48 19.66 29.10
C ALA A 203 -2.44 20.11 30.15
N SER A 204 -1.18 19.73 29.91
CA SER A 204 -0.01 20.16 30.67
C SER A 204 1.27 19.84 29.87
N ASP A 205 2.44 20.17 30.39
CA ASP A 205 3.74 19.81 29.82
C ASP A 205 4.01 18.28 29.82
N GLU A 206 3.17 17.50 30.51
CA GLU A 206 3.30 16.04 30.65
C GLU A 206 2.10 15.27 30.04
N LEU A 207 1.00 15.95 29.68
CA LEU A 207 -0.22 15.31 29.18
C LEU A 207 -0.80 16.07 27.98
N ALA A 208 -0.95 15.38 26.88
CA ALA A 208 -1.53 15.92 25.66
C ALA A 208 -2.52 14.95 25.01
N PHE A 209 -3.48 15.51 24.28
CA PHE A 209 -4.50 14.80 23.52
C PHE A 209 -4.44 15.22 22.06
N ARG A 210 -4.76 14.29 21.15
CA ARG A 210 -4.89 14.58 19.72
C ARG A 210 -6.11 13.88 19.17
N PHE A 211 -6.97 14.65 18.50
CA PHE A 211 -8.21 14.14 17.90
C PHE A 211 -8.22 14.47 16.42
N GLY A 212 -8.71 13.55 15.63
CA GLY A 212 -8.79 13.74 14.20
C GLY A 212 -10.02 13.10 13.57
N VAL A 213 -10.53 13.76 12.53
CA VAL A 213 -11.63 13.28 11.67
C VAL A 213 -11.20 13.47 10.22
N ASP A 214 -11.35 12.44 9.39
CA ASP A 214 -11.29 12.50 7.93
C ASP A 214 -12.64 12.03 7.39
N ALA A 215 -13.35 12.89 6.66
CA ALA A 215 -14.63 12.59 6.05
C ALA A 215 -14.58 12.80 4.55
N ILE A 216 -15.19 11.87 3.80
CA ILE A 216 -15.21 11.90 2.34
C ILE A 216 -16.60 11.61 1.81
N HIS A 217 -16.98 12.34 0.78
CA HIS A 217 -18.20 12.12 0.03
C HIS A 217 -17.97 12.41 -1.45
N GLN A 218 -18.34 11.46 -2.32
CA GLN A 218 -18.22 11.57 -3.77
C GLN A 218 -19.54 11.14 -4.42
N ASP A 219 -20.14 12.02 -5.23
CA ASP A 219 -21.44 11.75 -5.87
C ASP A 219 -21.29 11.04 -7.20
N LYS A 220 -20.30 11.43 -8.00
CA LYS A 220 -20.04 10.90 -9.34
C LYS A 220 -18.72 10.17 -9.38
N GLY A 221 -18.52 9.39 -10.42
CA GLY A 221 -17.26 8.74 -10.76
C GLY A 221 -16.96 8.86 -12.23
N PHE A 222 -15.92 8.19 -12.67
CA PHE A 222 -15.58 8.05 -14.09
C PHE A 222 -16.10 6.74 -14.66
N PHE A 223 -16.17 5.69 -13.85
CA PHE A 223 -16.58 4.37 -14.26
C PHE A 223 -18.09 4.21 -14.01
N TYR A 224 -18.87 4.25 -15.07
CA TYR A 224 -20.31 4.45 -15.02
C TYR A 224 -21.07 3.28 -15.63
N ASN A 225 -22.18 2.89 -15.01
CA ASN A 225 -23.13 1.96 -15.57
C ASN A 225 -24.35 2.74 -16.09
N PRO A 226 -24.56 2.78 -17.42
CA PRO A 226 -25.65 3.54 -18.02
C PRO A 226 -27.03 2.90 -17.84
N ASP A 227 -27.09 1.59 -17.54
CA ASP A 227 -28.34 0.85 -17.44
C ASP A 227 -29.06 1.08 -16.10
N ASN A 228 -28.31 1.37 -15.04
CA ASN A 228 -28.87 1.56 -13.69
C ASN A 228 -28.40 2.84 -12.99
N ASP A 229 -27.73 3.75 -13.73
CA ASP A 229 -27.28 5.08 -13.25
C ASP A 229 -26.42 5.02 -11.98
N VAL A 230 -25.41 4.14 -11.97
CA VAL A 230 -24.48 4.02 -10.85
C VAL A 230 -23.03 4.16 -11.28
N TYR A 231 -22.20 4.67 -10.38
CA TYR A 231 -20.75 4.76 -10.55
C TYR A 231 -20.04 3.71 -9.70
N PHE A 232 -18.96 3.13 -10.23
CA PHE A 232 -18.20 2.08 -9.59
C PHE A 232 -17.03 2.59 -8.72
N ASP A 233 -16.62 3.83 -8.91
CA ASP A 233 -15.45 4.42 -8.24
C ASP A 233 -15.81 5.52 -7.23
N GLN A 234 -17.02 5.47 -6.67
CA GLN A 234 -17.44 6.36 -5.60
C GLN A 234 -16.72 6.05 -4.29
N GLU A 235 -16.42 7.12 -3.53
CA GLU A 235 -15.88 7.03 -2.18
C GLU A 235 -16.80 7.76 -1.20
N ARG A 236 -17.15 7.11 -0.09
CA ARG A 236 -17.97 7.71 0.98
C ARG A 236 -17.61 7.13 2.32
N GLY A 237 -17.49 7.95 3.33
CA GLY A 237 -17.30 7.49 4.69
C GLY A 237 -16.46 8.42 5.54
N HIS A 238 -15.93 7.86 6.61
CA HIS A 238 -15.15 8.62 7.57
C HIS A 238 -14.10 7.74 8.26
N ALA A 239 -13.07 8.41 8.78
CA ALA A 239 -12.09 7.87 9.71
C ALA A 239 -11.99 8.79 10.92
N LEU A 240 -11.90 8.20 12.10
CA LEU A 240 -11.79 8.87 13.38
C LEU A 240 -10.51 8.38 14.07
N ARG A 241 -9.79 9.31 14.74
CA ARG A 241 -8.62 8.97 15.56
C ARG A 241 -8.68 9.77 16.85
N GLY A 242 -8.43 9.09 17.96
CA GLY A 242 -8.18 9.70 19.27
C GLY A 242 -6.85 9.19 19.82
N GLN A 243 -6.06 10.10 20.39
CA GLN A 243 -4.79 9.75 21.01
C GLN A 243 -4.65 10.49 22.35
N VAL A 244 -3.97 9.85 23.29
CA VAL A 244 -3.48 10.46 24.52
C VAL A 244 -2.01 10.13 24.71
N ARG A 245 -1.20 11.12 25.04
CA ARG A 245 0.23 10.96 25.35
C ARG A 245 0.48 11.52 26.74
N ALA A 246 1.13 10.69 27.56
CA ALA A 246 1.64 11.06 28.87
C ALA A 246 3.17 10.85 28.87
N ALA A 247 3.92 11.93 29.15
CA ALA A 247 5.38 11.88 29.25
C ALA A 247 5.79 12.48 30.60
N LYS A 248 6.37 11.65 31.47
CA LYS A 248 6.79 12.05 32.80
C LYS A 248 8.14 11.46 33.15
N GLY A 249 9.12 12.35 33.33
CA GLY A 249 10.49 11.93 33.60
C GLY A 249 11.00 11.04 32.47
N PRO A 250 11.47 9.80 32.78
CA PRO A 250 12.03 8.90 31.74
C PRO A 250 10.96 8.12 30.96
N VAL A 251 9.68 8.27 31.27
CA VAL A 251 8.58 7.46 30.69
C VAL A 251 7.77 8.28 29.71
N ASP A 252 7.50 7.75 28.53
CA ASP A 252 6.63 8.32 27.48
C ASP A 252 5.68 7.24 26.98
N ILE A 253 4.36 7.45 27.14
CA ILE A 253 3.32 6.51 26.73
C ILE A 253 2.34 7.22 25.81
N THR A 254 2.02 6.61 24.68
CA THR A 254 0.96 7.04 23.78
C THR A 254 -0.05 5.94 23.59
N LEU A 255 -1.32 6.21 23.81
CA LEU A 255 -2.44 5.33 23.47
C LEU A 255 -3.17 5.92 22.28
N LEU A 256 -3.56 5.07 21.34
CA LEU A 256 -4.23 5.43 20.10
C LEU A 256 -5.44 4.53 19.90
N ALA A 257 -6.58 5.13 19.54
CA ALA A 257 -7.78 4.41 19.13
C ALA A 257 -8.28 4.99 17.80
N GLU A 258 -8.67 4.12 16.88
CA GLU A 258 -9.13 4.50 15.55
C GLU A 258 -10.30 3.67 15.10
N SER A 259 -11.14 4.29 14.27
CA SER A 259 -12.22 3.63 13.56
C SER A 259 -12.38 4.23 12.17
N GLN A 260 -12.54 3.38 11.17
CA GLN A 260 -12.88 3.74 9.80
C GLN A 260 -14.09 2.97 9.33
N GLN A 261 -15.00 3.65 8.64
CA GLN A 261 -16.07 3.06 7.85
C GLN A 261 -16.09 3.73 6.48
N LEU A 262 -15.79 2.96 5.44
CA LEU A 262 -15.59 3.53 4.11
C LEU A 262 -16.20 2.64 3.02
N VAL A 263 -16.96 3.25 2.11
CA VAL A 263 -17.22 2.74 0.77
C VAL A 263 -16.02 3.16 -0.09
N THR A 264 -15.39 2.21 -0.75
CA THR A 264 -14.22 2.41 -1.61
C THR A 264 -14.58 2.16 -3.06
N PRO A 265 -13.74 2.58 -4.03
CA PRO A 265 -13.89 2.15 -5.41
C PRO A 265 -14.05 0.64 -5.52
N ALA A 266 -15.08 0.21 -6.24
CA ALA A 266 -15.33 -1.19 -6.51
C ALA A 266 -14.33 -1.77 -7.49
N ILE A 267 -14.26 -3.09 -7.56
CA ILE A 267 -13.49 -3.77 -8.59
C ILE A 267 -14.14 -3.51 -9.94
N THR A 268 -13.35 -3.02 -10.90
CA THR A 268 -13.80 -2.76 -12.26
C THR A 268 -12.82 -3.36 -13.25
N TYR A 269 -13.31 -4.14 -14.19
CA TYR A 269 -12.55 -4.59 -15.35
C TYR A 269 -13.51 -4.73 -16.54
N GLN A 270 -12.96 -4.67 -17.74
CA GLN A 270 -13.71 -4.73 -18.98
C GLN A 270 -13.15 -5.77 -19.90
N LEU A 271 -14.00 -6.40 -20.67
CA LEU A 271 -13.57 -7.28 -21.73
C LEU A 271 -12.92 -6.49 -22.87
N ASN A 272 -11.78 -7.02 -23.31
CA ASN A 272 -11.07 -6.51 -24.47
C ASN A 272 -10.58 -7.72 -25.29
N ILE A 273 -11.44 -8.23 -26.14
CA ILE A 273 -11.24 -9.46 -26.89
C ILE A 273 -11.15 -9.12 -28.37
N ALA A 274 -10.04 -9.49 -28.99
CA ALA A 274 -9.79 -9.24 -30.41
C ALA A 274 -10.76 -10.01 -31.30
N PRO A 275 -11.11 -9.48 -32.50
CA PRO A 275 -11.86 -10.21 -33.52
C PRO A 275 -11.17 -11.54 -33.89
N GLY A 276 -11.96 -12.58 -34.11
CA GLY A 276 -11.48 -13.93 -34.44
C GLY A 276 -11.05 -14.76 -33.25
N SER A 277 -11.14 -14.25 -32.02
CA SER A 277 -10.93 -15.05 -30.80
C SER A 277 -12.01 -16.14 -30.66
N PRO A 278 -11.70 -17.31 -30.09
CA PRO A 278 -12.68 -18.37 -29.86
C PRO A 278 -13.93 -17.88 -29.14
N GLY A 279 -15.10 -18.05 -29.77
CA GLY A 279 -16.37 -17.56 -29.23
C GLY A 279 -16.65 -16.06 -29.46
N PHE A 280 -15.71 -15.30 -30.01
CA PHE A 280 -15.82 -13.87 -30.27
C PHE A 280 -15.44 -13.51 -31.70
N PRO A 281 -16.18 -13.97 -32.72
CA PRO A 281 -15.78 -13.79 -34.12
C PRO A 281 -15.66 -12.33 -34.53
N GLY A 282 -16.56 -11.45 -34.04
CA GLY A 282 -16.50 -10.00 -34.28
C GLY A 282 -15.64 -9.24 -33.28
N GLY A 283 -15.04 -9.92 -32.28
CA GLY A 283 -14.38 -9.29 -31.17
C GLY A 283 -15.36 -8.63 -30.18
N TYR A 284 -14.86 -8.31 -28.98
CA TYR A 284 -15.66 -7.62 -27.98
C TYR A 284 -14.79 -6.63 -27.19
N VAL A 285 -14.96 -5.35 -27.47
CA VAL A 285 -14.23 -4.27 -26.81
C VAL A 285 -15.22 -3.32 -26.16
N GLN A 286 -15.14 -3.16 -24.85
CA GLN A 286 -15.96 -2.24 -24.07
C GLN A 286 -15.32 -0.84 -24.01
N ASP A 287 -16.17 0.20 -23.93
CA ASP A 287 -15.71 1.55 -23.64
C ASP A 287 -14.99 1.61 -22.28
N PRO A 288 -13.82 2.27 -22.17
CA PRO A 288 -13.03 2.34 -20.94
C PRO A 288 -13.78 2.81 -19.70
N PHE A 289 -14.84 3.56 -19.86
CA PHE A 289 -15.58 4.18 -18.77
C PHE A 289 -17.04 3.71 -18.65
N SER A 290 -17.50 2.80 -19.52
CA SER A 290 -18.85 2.27 -19.53
C SER A 290 -18.89 0.80 -19.11
N TYR A 291 -19.72 0.49 -18.12
CA TYR A 291 -19.83 -0.84 -17.49
C TYR A 291 -21.29 -1.32 -17.54
N PRO A 292 -21.72 -2.04 -18.59
CA PRO A 292 -23.07 -2.59 -18.69
C PRO A 292 -23.24 -3.84 -17.82
N TRP A 293 -23.01 -3.70 -16.52
CA TRP A 293 -23.08 -4.77 -15.54
C TRP A 293 -24.43 -4.84 -14.87
N ASN A 294 -24.91 -6.05 -14.56
CA ASN A 294 -26.12 -6.23 -13.78
C ASN A 294 -25.85 -6.39 -12.27
N THR A 295 -24.61 -6.63 -11.88
CA THR A 295 -24.21 -6.68 -10.48
C THR A 295 -23.88 -5.27 -9.97
N PRO A 296 -24.63 -4.72 -8.99
CA PRO A 296 -24.37 -3.39 -8.47
C PRO A 296 -22.99 -3.33 -7.77
N PRO A 297 -22.27 -2.20 -7.89
CA PRO A 297 -20.96 -2.08 -7.28
C PRO A 297 -21.06 -2.16 -5.75
N LEU A 298 -20.18 -2.95 -5.17
CA LEU A 298 -19.97 -3.05 -3.72
C LEU A 298 -18.49 -3.14 -3.43
N ALA A 299 -17.98 -2.16 -2.68
CA ALA A 299 -16.69 -2.28 -1.99
C ALA A 299 -16.76 -1.47 -0.70
N LYS A 300 -16.58 -2.14 0.43
CA LYS A 300 -16.60 -1.53 1.77
C LYS A 300 -15.41 -2.00 2.56
N GLN A 301 -14.89 -1.13 3.40
CA GLN A 301 -13.82 -1.44 4.32
C GLN A 301 -14.08 -0.77 5.66
N ASN A 302 -14.13 -1.58 6.71
CA ASN A 302 -14.16 -1.14 8.10
C ASN A 302 -12.84 -1.51 8.75
N VAL A 303 -12.29 -0.60 9.55
CA VAL A 303 -11.04 -0.84 10.29
C VAL A 303 -11.19 -0.25 11.67
N ASN A 304 -10.86 -1.04 12.70
CA ASN A 304 -10.74 -0.59 14.07
C ASN A 304 -9.33 -0.94 14.57
N THR A 305 -8.67 0.01 15.23
CA THR A 305 -7.31 -0.18 15.74
C THR A 305 -7.23 0.39 17.15
N LEU A 306 -6.64 -0.40 18.06
CA LEU A 306 -6.15 0.07 19.35
C LEU A 306 -4.65 -0.16 19.38
N GLN A 307 -3.86 0.85 19.72
CA GLN A 307 -2.41 0.74 19.80
C GLN A 307 -1.88 1.45 21.04
N ALA A 308 -0.90 0.84 21.69
CA ALA A 308 -0.12 1.43 22.76
C ALA A 308 1.35 1.48 22.35
N LEU A 309 1.98 2.63 22.54
CA LEU A 309 3.40 2.86 22.36
C LEU A 309 3.96 3.32 23.70
N ALA A 310 4.97 2.64 24.21
CA ALA A 310 5.63 3.01 25.45
C ALA A 310 7.14 3.07 25.26
N ALA A 311 7.77 4.05 25.86
CA ALA A 311 9.22 4.16 25.94
C ALA A 311 9.64 4.50 27.36
N TRP A 312 10.69 3.86 27.86
CA TRP A 312 11.27 4.11 29.16
C TRP A 312 12.79 4.21 29.03
N ASP A 313 13.32 5.39 29.36
CA ASP A 313 14.75 5.58 29.49
C ASP A 313 15.22 5.07 30.86
N LEU A 314 16.00 3.99 30.86
CA LEU A 314 16.56 3.35 32.06
C LEU A 314 17.92 3.95 32.48
N GLY A 315 18.42 4.95 31.73
CA GLY A 315 19.72 5.58 31.91
C GLY A 315 20.88 4.81 31.23
N TRP A 316 20.86 3.49 31.25
CA TRP A 316 21.85 2.62 30.58
C TRP A 316 21.30 1.97 29.30
N ALA A 317 20.01 1.97 29.13
CA ALA A 317 19.30 1.45 27.97
C ALA A 317 17.91 2.12 27.84
N ARG A 318 17.34 2.05 26.66
CA ARG A 318 15.97 2.44 26.36
C ARG A 318 15.11 1.21 26.12
N LEU A 319 14.08 1.05 26.93
CA LEU A 319 13.05 0.05 26.74
C LEU A 319 11.91 0.65 25.91
N GLU A 320 11.52 -0.05 24.85
CA GLU A 320 10.37 0.35 24.04
C GLU A 320 9.42 -0.82 23.88
N ALA A 321 8.12 -0.55 23.91
CA ALA A 321 7.07 -1.55 23.70
C ALA A 321 6.00 -1.00 22.74
N THR A 322 5.54 -1.85 21.85
CA THR A 322 4.45 -1.59 20.92
C THR A 322 3.45 -2.72 21.00
N SER A 323 2.22 -2.38 21.39
CA SER A 323 1.07 -3.31 21.45
C SER A 323 0.02 -2.83 20.46
N MET A 324 -0.55 -3.71 19.63
CA MET A 324 -1.62 -3.37 18.69
C MET A 324 -2.65 -4.48 18.60
N PHE A 325 -3.91 -4.11 18.71
CA PHE A 325 -5.05 -4.89 18.24
C PHE A 325 -5.70 -4.17 17.06
N ARG A 326 -5.85 -4.89 15.94
CA ARG A 326 -6.48 -4.36 14.73
C ARG A 326 -7.48 -5.36 14.17
N GLU A 327 -8.67 -4.88 13.86
CA GLU A 327 -9.69 -5.61 13.12
C GLU A 327 -9.98 -4.88 11.81
N ARG A 328 -9.93 -5.61 10.71
CA ARG A 328 -10.22 -5.12 9.37
C ARG A 328 -11.25 -6.02 8.72
N GLU A 329 -12.34 -5.45 8.23
CA GLU A 329 -13.37 -6.12 7.46
C GLU A 329 -13.49 -5.48 6.10
N SER A 330 -13.54 -6.30 5.06
CA SER A 330 -13.76 -5.86 3.69
C SER A 330 -14.86 -6.68 3.04
N ALA A 331 -15.74 -6.02 2.31
CA ALA A 331 -16.78 -6.65 1.51
C ALA A 331 -16.73 -6.05 0.11
N TYR A 332 -16.70 -6.89 -0.91
CA TYR A 332 -16.75 -6.43 -2.29
C TYR A 332 -17.37 -7.48 -3.20
N ASN A 333 -17.80 -7.06 -4.38
CA ASN A 333 -18.30 -7.96 -5.40
C ASN A 333 -17.59 -7.77 -6.74
N LEU A 334 -17.78 -8.74 -7.58
CA LEU A 334 -17.34 -8.82 -8.97
C LEU A 334 -18.52 -9.21 -9.83
N ASP A 335 -18.72 -8.54 -10.94
CA ASP A 335 -19.51 -9.04 -12.05
C ASP A 335 -18.63 -9.98 -12.87
N SER A 336 -18.91 -11.28 -12.83
CA SER A 336 -18.00 -12.28 -13.38
C SER A 336 -18.14 -12.46 -14.89
N ASP A 337 -19.22 -11.96 -15.49
CA ASP A 337 -19.47 -12.04 -16.93
C ASP A 337 -19.25 -10.69 -17.65
N THR A 338 -19.21 -9.57 -16.91
CA THR A 338 -18.98 -8.20 -17.41
C THR A 338 -20.03 -7.66 -18.40
N VAL A 339 -21.16 -8.35 -18.55
CA VAL A 339 -22.25 -7.98 -19.45
C VAL A 339 -23.58 -8.23 -18.79
N ASN A 340 -24.56 -7.39 -19.02
CA ASN A 340 -25.95 -7.69 -18.65
C ASN A 340 -26.67 -8.48 -19.77
N PRO A 341 -27.85 -9.07 -19.50
CA PRO A 341 -28.59 -9.84 -20.48
C PRO A 341 -28.90 -9.09 -21.78
N ALA A 342 -29.16 -7.77 -21.71
CA ALA A 342 -29.47 -6.96 -22.88
C ALA A 342 -28.24 -6.74 -23.77
N GLU A 343 -27.08 -6.42 -23.18
CA GLU A 343 -25.83 -6.29 -23.91
C GLU A 343 -25.39 -7.61 -24.52
N LEU A 344 -25.54 -8.72 -23.80
CA LEU A 344 -25.23 -10.06 -24.34
C LEU A 344 -26.11 -10.39 -25.56
N ALA A 345 -27.38 -10.11 -25.50
CA ALA A 345 -28.30 -10.32 -26.61
C ALA A 345 -27.93 -9.45 -27.83
N ARG A 346 -27.62 -8.18 -27.61
CA ARG A 346 -27.12 -7.24 -28.64
C ARG A 346 -25.83 -7.72 -29.27
N ALA A 347 -24.82 -8.06 -28.46
CA ALA A 347 -23.50 -8.54 -28.93
C ALA A 347 -23.61 -9.83 -29.75
N ARG A 348 -24.54 -10.72 -29.42
CA ARG A 348 -24.84 -11.93 -30.22
C ARG A 348 -25.52 -11.58 -31.54
N ALA A 349 -26.53 -10.68 -31.54
CA ALA A 349 -27.19 -10.23 -32.74
C ALA A 349 -26.22 -9.54 -33.74
N GLU A 350 -25.26 -8.79 -33.24
CA GLU A 350 -24.21 -8.13 -34.01
C GLU A 350 -23.04 -9.07 -34.43
N GLY A 351 -23.10 -10.33 -34.01
CA GLY A 351 -22.03 -11.31 -34.32
C GLY A 351 -20.72 -11.06 -33.57
N ARG A 352 -20.71 -10.22 -32.56
CA ARG A 352 -19.53 -9.99 -31.70
C ARG A 352 -19.25 -11.18 -30.79
N ILE A 353 -20.29 -11.80 -30.25
CA ILE A 353 -20.22 -13.01 -29.44
C ILE A 353 -20.99 -14.13 -30.20
N ALA A 354 -20.36 -15.29 -30.38
CA ALA A 354 -21.05 -16.42 -31.00
C ALA A 354 -22.21 -16.92 -30.15
N ALA A 355 -23.31 -17.33 -30.79
CA ALA A 355 -24.51 -17.82 -30.09
C ALA A 355 -24.24 -19.00 -29.14
N ALA A 356 -23.27 -19.86 -29.50
CA ALA A 356 -22.86 -21.02 -28.70
C ALA A 356 -21.83 -20.70 -27.59
N THR A 357 -21.33 -19.46 -27.51
CA THR A 357 -20.39 -19.05 -26.43
C THR A 357 -21.11 -19.08 -25.09
N PRO A 358 -20.68 -19.91 -24.13
CA PRO A 358 -21.33 -20.02 -22.84
C PRO A 358 -20.97 -18.78 -21.98
N VAL A 359 -21.87 -17.81 -21.97
CA VAL A 359 -21.83 -16.65 -21.07
C VAL A 359 -23.07 -16.73 -20.18
N ASP A 360 -22.86 -16.74 -18.87
CA ASP A 360 -23.96 -16.62 -17.89
C ASP A 360 -24.08 -15.16 -17.48
N PRO A 361 -25.05 -14.41 -18.02
CA PRO A 361 -25.12 -12.96 -17.79
C PRO A 361 -25.60 -12.57 -16.38
N ASN A 362 -25.64 -13.52 -15.45
CA ASN A 362 -25.96 -13.31 -14.04
C ASN A 362 -24.86 -13.90 -13.13
N ALA A 363 -23.69 -14.17 -13.67
CA ALA A 363 -22.58 -14.69 -12.90
C ALA A 363 -21.93 -13.56 -12.06
N ALA A 364 -21.98 -13.71 -10.75
CA ALA A 364 -21.41 -12.74 -9.81
C ALA A 364 -20.64 -13.42 -8.69
N ALA A 365 -19.60 -12.75 -8.20
CA ALA A 365 -18.87 -13.16 -7.00
C ALA A 365 -19.05 -12.12 -5.90
N PHE A 366 -19.36 -12.57 -4.69
CA PHE A 366 -19.45 -11.76 -3.48
C PHE A 366 -18.40 -12.22 -2.48
N VAL A 367 -17.54 -11.31 -2.03
CA VAL A 367 -16.42 -11.60 -1.17
C VAL A 367 -16.57 -10.86 0.14
N LEU A 368 -16.38 -11.59 1.23
CA LEU A 368 -16.25 -11.06 2.58
C LEU A 368 -14.89 -11.52 3.13
N ASP A 369 -14.11 -10.58 3.63
CA ASP A 369 -12.82 -10.83 4.27
C ASP A 369 -12.76 -10.10 5.60
N SER A 370 -12.34 -10.81 6.65
CA SER A 370 -12.15 -10.25 7.99
C SER A 370 -10.81 -10.71 8.52
N THR A 371 -9.99 -9.79 8.97
CA THR A 371 -8.68 -10.07 9.56
C THR A 371 -8.58 -9.42 10.94
N LYS A 372 -8.22 -10.21 11.95
CA LYS A 372 -7.86 -9.74 13.28
C LYS A 372 -6.37 -9.94 13.49
N THR A 373 -5.69 -8.88 13.92
CA THR A 373 -4.26 -8.89 14.20
C THR A 373 -4.02 -8.45 15.62
N LEU A 374 -3.28 -9.26 16.37
CA LEU A 374 -2.66 -8.90 17.63
C LEU A 374 -1.15 -8.88 17.42
N PHE A 375 -0.52 -7.79 17.77
CA PHE A 375 0.91 -7.59 17.61
C PHE A 375 1.51 -7.05 18.92
N GLU A 376 2.60 -7.65 19.34
CA GLU A 376 3.38 -7.25 20.51
C GLU A 376 4.86 -7.22 20.15
N ASP A 377 5.53 -6.12 20.42
CA ASP A 377 6.97 -5.95 20.26
C ASP A 377 7.54 -5.30 21.51
N VAL A 378 8.54 -5.91 22.11
CA VAL A 378 9.28 -5.35 23.24
C VAL A 378 10.75 -5.41 22.94
N ARG A 379 11.42 -4.25 22.97
CA ARG A 379 12.82 -4.15 22.65
C ARG A 379 13.59 -3.28 23.63
N LEU A 380 14.84 -3.64 23.80
CA LEU A 380 15.82 -2.91 24.60
C LEU A 380 16.97 -2.48 23.68
N SER A 381 17.37 -1.24 23.76
CA SER A 381 18.48 -0.70 22.97
C SER A 381 19.38 0.18 23.83
N GLY A 382 20.64 0.25 23.47
CA GLY A 382 21.62 1.06 24.19
C GLY A 382 22.93 1.18 23.45
N ASP A 383 23.88 1.83 24.09
CA ASP A 383 25.24 1.96 23.62
C ASP A 383 26.26 1.54 24.68
N LEU A 384 27.43 1.12 24.23
CA LEU A 384 28.59 0.77 25.05
C LEU A 384 29.80 1.49 24.51
N GLY A 385 30.73 1.85 25.41
CA GLY A 385 31.99 2.47 25.02
C GLY A 385 31.82 3.84 24.37
N GLU A 386 31.02 4.72 24.98
CA GLU A 386 30.74 6.08 24.47
C GLU A 386 30.22 6.07 23.02
N GLY A 387 29.32 5.11 22.72
CA GLY A 387 28.73 4.94 21.42
C GLY A 387 29.58 4.21 20.37
N ALA A 388 30.70 3.58 20.82
CA ALA A 388 31.50 2.73 19.94
C ALA A 388 30.75 1.47 19.48
N LEU A 389 29.82 0.95 20.31
CA LEU A 389 29.00 -0.19 20.01
C LEU A 389 27.54 0.12 20.37
N ASN A 390 26.67 0.24 19.37
CA ASN A 390 25.24 0.33 19.61
C ASN A 390 24.63 -1.07 19.48
N TRP A 391 23.68 -1.40 20.34
CA TRP A 391 23.00 -2.69 20.35
C TRP A 391 21.50 -2.54 20.52
N LEU A 392 20.79 -3.54 20.01
CA LEU A 392 19.35 -3.69 20.17
C LEU A 392 19.04 -5.19 20.32
N ALA A 393 18.11 -5.52 21.21
CA ALA A 393 17.57 -6.85 21.37
C ALA A 393 16.05 -6.75 21.55
N GLY A 394 15.28 -7.60 20.89
CA GLY A 394 13.83 -7.55 20.93
C GLY A 394 13.15 -8.91 20.82
N LEU A 395 11.92 -8.93 21.31
CA LEU A 395 10.99 -10.05 21.18
C LEU A 395 9.71 -9.56 20.51
N GLU A 396 9.20 -10.32 19.56
CA GLU A 396 8.00 -9.99 18.82
C GLU A 396 7.03 -11.18 18.83
N LEU A 397 5.75 -10.89 19.04
CA LEU A 397 4.65 -11.85 18.94
C LEU A 397 3.62 -11.29 17.95
N LEU A 398 3.15 -12.15 17.05
CA LEU A 398 2.10 -11.82 16.10
C LEU A 398 1.08 -12.95 16.07
N ARG A 399 -0.18 -12.60 16.29
CA ARG A 399 -1.32 -13.48 15.99
C ARG A 399 -2.20 -12.84 14.94
N LEU A 400 -2.51 -13.58 13.88
CA LEU A 400 -3.40 -13.14 12.81
C LEU A 400 -4.45 -14.22 12.57
N GLU A 401 -5.72 -13.84 12.64
CA GLU A 401 -6.85 -14.66 12.24
C GLU A 401 -7.55 -14.03 11.06
N SER A 402 -7.60 -14.74 9.93
CA SER A 402 -8.32 -14.30 8.73
C SER A 402 -9.47 -15.25 8.44
N ARG A 403 -10.65 -14.69 8.19
CA ARG A 403 -11.85 -15.40 7.72
C ARG A 403 -12.26 -14.84 6.39
N TYR A 404 -12.51 -15.74 5.48
CA TYR A 404 -12.79 -15.41 4.10
C TYR A 404 -14.01 -16.19 3.61
N SER A 405 -14.90 -15.52 2.89
CA SER A 405 -16.05 -16.15 2.25
C SER A 405 -16.20 -15.64 0.84
N VAL A 406 -16.28 -16.53 -0.13
CA VAL A 406 -16.63 -16.22 -1.52
C VAL A 406 -17.89 -16.95 -1.88
N THR A 407 -18.90 -16.19 -2.28
CA THR A 407 -20.13 -16.71 -2.87
C THR A 407 -20.09 -16.48 -4.37
N LEU A 408 -20.10 -17.55 -5.15
CA LEU A 408 -20.27 -17.51 -6.60
C LEU A 408 -21.72 -17.77 -6.94
N ALA A 409 -22.42 -16.76 -7.46
CA ALA A 409 -23.78 -16.86 -7.94
C ALA A 409 -23.80 -17.12 -9.45
N ARG A 410 -24.83 -17.82 -9.93
CA ARG A 410 -25.05 -18.12 -11.35
C ARG A 410 -26.51 -18.38 -11.63
N THR A 411 -26.92 -18.36 -12.91
CA THR A 411 -28.23 -18.76 -13.34
C THR A 411 -28.38 -20.28 -13.23
N PRO A 412 -29.35 -20.81 -12.48
CA PRO A 412 -29.66 -22.24 -12.47
C PRO A 412 -30.10 -22.73 -13.85
N THR A 413 -29.62 -23.91 -14.24
CA THR A 413 -29.99 -24.58 -15.48
C THR A 413 -30.47 -26.00 -15.20
N PRO A 414 -31.23 -26.67 -16.10
CA PRO A 414 -31.62 -28.08 -15.91
C PRO A 414 -30.41 -29.03 -15.66
N ALA A 415 -29.27 -28.74 -16.29
CA ALA A 415 -28.05 -29.51 -16.11
C ALA A 415 -27.29 -29.14 -14.83
N ASN A 416 -27.52 -27.95 -14.29
CA ASN A 416 -26.91 -27.45 -13.07
C ASN A 416 -27.91 -26.60 -12.29
N PRO A 417 -28.76 -27.23 -11.48
CA PRO A 417 -29.86 -26.55 -10.80
C PRO A 417 -29.42 -25.70 -9.61
N SER A 418 -28.15 -25.81 -9.18
CA SER A 418 -27.61 -24.98 -8.09
C SER A 418 -27.50 -23.52 -8.51
N PRO A 419 -27.95 -22.55 -7.69
CA PRO A 419 -27.78 -21.13 -7.94
C PRO A 419 -26.35 -20.65 -7.70
N GLY A 420 -25.43 -21.54 -7.31
CA GLY A 420 -24.04 -21.23 -7.07
C GLY A 420 -23.41 -22.05 -5.97
N ASN A 421 -22.29 -21.56 -5.50
CA ASN A 421 -21.58 -22.17 -4.37
C ASN A 421 -21.03 -21.11 -3.41
N VAL A 422 -20.69 -21.54 -2.21
CA VAL A 422 -20.01 -20.70 -1.22
C VAL A 422 -18.80 -21.43 -0.69
N GLU A 423 -17.65 -20.80 -0.80
CA GLU A 423 -16.43 -21.19 -0.09
C GLU A 423 -16.30 -20.38 1.20
N ARG A 424 -15.97 -21.06 2.30
CA ARG A 424 -15.57 -20.42 3.54
C ARG A 424 -14.21 -20.94 3.96
N ALA A 425 -13.27 -20.02 4.14
CA ALA A 425 -11.92 -20.36 4.59
C ALA A 425 -11.58 -19.62 5.88
N ARG A 426 -10.75 -20.24 6.70
CA ARG A 426 -10.14 -19.66 7.88
C ARG A 426 -8.66 -19.95 7.86
N LEU A 427 -7.86 -18.91 8.08
CA LEU A 427 -6.43 -18.97 8.30
C LEU A 427 -6.14 -18.45 9.70
N GLN A 428 -5.45 -19.21 10.51
CA GLN A 428 -4.84 -18.73 11.75
C GLN A 428 -3.33 -18.81 11.60
N TYR A 429 -2.67 -17.80 12.10
CA TYR A 429 -1.24 -17.65 12.04
C TYR A 429 -0.75 -17.10 13.38
N ASP A 430 0.11 -17.86 14.05
CA ASP A 430 0.81 -17.48 15.27
C ASP A 430 2.32 -17.43 14.98
N SER A 431 2.98 -16.35 15.36
CA SER A 431 4.43 -16.14 15.14
C SER A 431 5.08 -15.61 16.39
N ALA A 432 6.24 -16.15 16.72
CA ALA A 432 7.13 -15.65 17.76
C ALA A 432 8.53 -15.47 17.22
N ALA A 433 9.19 -14.36 17.57
CA ALA A 433 10.54 -14.11 17.13
C ALA A 433 11.39 -13.43 18.21
N ALA A 434 12.69 -13.78 18.19
CA ALA A 434 13.73 -13.04 18.87
C ALA A 434 14.66 -12.42 17.83
N TYR A 435 15.03 -11.16 18.03
CA TYR A 435 15.87 -10.45 17.07
C TYR A 435 16.83 -9.48 17.78
N GLY A 436 17.90 -9.07 17.08
CA GLY A 436 18.83 -8.11 17.60
C GLY A 436 19.73 -7.54 16.53
N SER A 437 20.40 -6.46 16.89
CA SER A 437 21.44 -5.82 16.08
C SER A 437 22.61 -5.38 16.92
N LEU A 438 23.79 -5.41 16.31
CA LEU A 438 25.02 -4.81 16.82
C LEU A 438 25.58 -3.90 15.74
N ASP A 439 25.91 -2.68 16.10
CA ASP A 439 26.52 -1.69 15.20
C ASP A 439 27.82 -1.20 15.83
N TRP A 440 28.93 -1.70 15.32
CA TRP A 440 30.27 -1.43 15.83
C TRP A 440 30.98 -0.37 15.00
N ARG A 441 31.25 0.76 15.63
CA ARG A 441 32.08 1.82 15.08
C ARG A 441 33.57 1.45 15.28
N ILE A 442 34.14 0.81 14.26
CA ILE A 442 35.54 0.34 14.27
C ILE A 442 36.51 1.55 14.31
N SER A 443 36.16 2.63 13.62
CA SER A 443 36.86 3.90 13.60
C SER A 443 35.90 5.05 13.33
N GLN A 444 36.37 6.28 13.24
CA GLN A 444 35.56 7.43 12.83
C GLN A 444 34.99 7.28 11.41
N ALA A 445 35.67 6.54 10.53
CA ALA A 445 35.26 6.33 9.15
C ALA A 445 34.54 5.00 8.92
N PHE A 446 34.93 3.92 9.62
CA PHE A 446 34.40 2.57 9.37
C PHE A 446 33.45 2.11 10.46
N SER A 447 32.32 1.56 10.07
CA SER A 447 31.42 0.82 10.96
C SER A 447 30.98 -0.51 10.32
N LEU A 448 30.74 -1.52 11.17
CA LEU A 448 30.22 -2.82 10.82
C LEU A 448 28.95 -3.07 11.61
N ALA A 449 27.86 -3.35 10.93
CA ALA A 449 26.60 -3.72 11.55
C ALA A 449 26.23 -5.16 11.22
N GLY A 450 25.73 -5.89 12.22
CA GLY A 450 25.16 -7.22 12.11
C GLY A 450 23.75 -7.23 12.70
N GLU A 451 22.82 -7.85 12.00
CA GLU A 451 21.43 -8.01 12.44
C GLU A 451 21.04 -9.48 12.31
N LEU A 452 20.28 -9.98 13.27
CA LEU A 452 19.85 -11.38 13.31
C LEU A 452 18.43 -11.48 13.84
N ARG A 453 17.65 -12.39 13.26
CA ARG A 453 16.30 -12.74 13.73
C ARG A 453 16.04 -14.22 13.55
N TYR A 454 15.54 -14.87 14.59
CA TYR A 454 14.97 -16.20 14.52
C TYR A 454 13.47 -16.11 14.75
N THR A 455 12.69 -16.67 13.82
CA THR A 455 11.23 -16.65 13.82
C THR A 455 10.71 -18.08 13.78
N VAL A 456 9.73 -18.38 14.59
CA VAL A 456 8.96 -19.64 14.57
C VAL A 456 7.51 -19.30 14.26
N ASP A 457 6.97 -19.94 13.25
CA ASP A 457 5.61 -19.74 12.75
C ASP A 457 4.76 -20.99 12.96
N ASP A 458 3.48 -20.81 13.27
CA ASP A 458 2.46 -21.86 13.28
C ASP A 458 1.27 -21.39 12.45
N LYS A 459 0.98 -22.11 11.36
CA LYS A 459 -0.11 -21.80 10.44
C LYS A 459 -1.10 -22.94 10.38
N THR A 460 -2.37 -22.64 10.60
CA THR A 460 -3.49 -23.57 10.36
C THR A 460 -4.47 -22.98 9.36
N PHE A 461 -4.95 -23.82 8.49
CA PHE A 461 -5.87 -23.44 7.41
C PHE A 461 -7.02 -24.43 7.32
N SER A 462 -8.23 -23.92 7.11
CA SER A 462 -9.39 -24.73 6.75
C SER A 462 -10.16 -24.04 5.62
N SER A 463 -10.64 -24.82 4.66
CA SER A 463 -11.53 -24.34 3.58
C SER A 463 -12.62 -25.36 3.32
N ARG A 464 -13.85 -24.85 3.08
CA ARG A 464 -15.06 -25.63 2.84
C ARG A 464 -15.82 -25.05 1.67
N LEU A 465 -16.03 -25.85 0.64
CA LEU A 465 -16.85 -25.50 -0.52
C LEU A 465 -18.21 -26.20 -0.45
N ASN A 466 -19.29 -25.44 -0.42
CA ASN A 466 -20.65 -25.94 -0.31
C ASN A 466 -21.56 -25.38 -1.40
N ASP A 467 -22.59 -26.12 -1.72
CA ASP A 467 -23.69 -25.63 -2.56
C ASP A 467 -24.42 -24.47 -1.87
N LEU A 468 -24.73 -23.42 -2.61
CA LEU A 468 -25.30 -22.18 -2.07
C LEU A 468 -26.73 -22.37 -1.55
N SER A 469 -27.52 -23.25 -2.16
CA SER A 469 -28.93 -23.47 -1.79
C SER A 469 -29.12 -24.52 -0.71
N THR A 470 -28.35 -25.61 -0.78
CA THR A 470 -28.53 -26.77 0.10
C THR A 470 -27.54 -26.81 1.26
N GLY A 471 -26.41 -26.07 1.14
CA GLY A 471 -25.31 -26.14 2.10
C GLY A 471 -24.51 -27.45 2.03
N VAL A 472 -24.85 -28.35 1.11
CA VAL A 472 -24.18 -29.66 0.97
C VAL A 472 -22.74 -29.45 0.47
N PRO A 473 -21.74 -30.17 1.01
CA PRO A 473 -20.38 -30.14 0.52
C PRO A 473 -20.27 -30.52 -0.96
N LEU A 474 -19.53 -29.73 -1.71
CA LEU A 474 -19.30 -29.94 -3.14
C LEU A 474 -17.87 -30.46 -3.39
N GLY A 475 -17.69 -31.23 -4.47
CA GLY A 475 -16.37 -31.62 -4.99
C GLY A 475 -15.64 -32.68 -4.17
N GLY A 476 -16.32 -33.36 -3.25
CA GLY A 476 -15.75 -34.43 -2.43
C GLY A 476 -14.67 -33.96 -1.44
N PRO A 477 -13.88 -34.88 -0.82
CA PRO A 477 -12.90 -34.54 0.20
C PRO A 477 -11.80 -33.55 -0.25
N ALA A 478 -11.44 -33.57 -1.53
CA ALA A 478 -10.41 -32.65 -2.07
C ALA A 478 -10.83 -31.15 -2.02
N ARG A 479 -12.11 -30.86 -1.80
CA ARG A 479 -12.64 -29.50 -1.67
C ARG A 479 -12.98 -29.12 -0.22
N GLN A 480 -12.61 -30.01 0.73
CA GLN A 480 -12.78 -29.84 2.17
C GLN A 480 -11.39 -29.93 2.81
N VAL A 481 -10.66 -28.80 2.81
CA VAL A 481 -9.24 -28.77 3.21
C VAL A 481 -9.10 -28.46 4.69
N ASP A 482 -8.29 -29.24 5.40
CA ASP A 482 -7.68 -28.89 6.67
C ASP A 482 -6.19 -29.15 6.56
N ALA A 483 -5.37 -28.14 6.85
CA ALA A 483 -3.93 -28.19 6.70
C ALA A 483 -3.23 -27.34 7.76
N GLY A 484 -1.99 -27.67 8.07
CA GLY A 484 -1.14 -26.92 8.98
C GLY A 484 0.33 -27.05 8.60
N THR A 485 1.13 -26.08 9.02
CA THR A 485 2.58 -26.06 8.85
C THR A 485 3.24 -25.22 9.93
N ASN A 486 4.45 -25.62 10.36
CA ASN A 486 5.21 -24.96 11.42
C ASN A 486 6.63 -24.64 10.93
N PRO A 487 6.81 -23.69 9.98
CA PRO A 487 8.13 -23.32 9.52
C PRO A 487 8.86 -22.48 10.56
N ASP A 488 10.18 -22.52 10.50
CA ASP A 488 11.06 -21.58 11.19
C ASP A 488 12.02 -20.93 10.18
N ASN A 489 12.51 -19.74 10.53
CA ASN A 489 13.42 -19.00 9.66
C ASN A 489 14.46 -18.24 10.46
N LEU A 490 15.69 -18.28 9.96
CA LEU A 490 16.80 -17.46 10.41
C LEU A 490 17.11 -16.40 9.35
N SER A 491 16.76 -15.14 9.63
CA SER A 491 17.10 -13.99 8.79
C SER A 491 18.26 -13.22 9.37
N TYR A 492 19.17 -12.76 8.52
CA TYR A 492 20.33 -11.96 8.94
C TYR A 492 20.67 -10.86 7.94
N ASN A 493 21.36 -9.81 8.42
CA ASN A 493 21.99 -8.78 7.61
C ASN A 493 23.39 -8.51 8.13
N ALA A 494 24.31 -8.22 7.21
CA ALA A 494 25.64 -7.70 7.50
C ALA A 494 25.86 -6.44 6.65
N THR A 495 26.32 -5.35 7.27
CA THR A 495 26.52 -4.08 6.58
C THR A 495 27.86 -3.47 6.98
N LEU A 496 28.71 -3.24 5.99
CA LEU A 496 29.95 -2.48 6.14
C LEU A 496 29.72 -1.06 5.62
N SER A 497 30.05 -0.06 6.41
CA SER A 497 29.87 1.34 6.07
C SER A 497 31.18 2.11 6.16
N TYR A 498 31.37 3.05 5.24
CA TYR A 498 32.52 3.94 5.19
C TYR A 498 32.07 5.40 5.03
N ARG A 499 32.40 6.25 6.01
CA ARG A 499 32.15 7.69 5.94
C ARG A 499 33.22 8.36 5.12
N LEU A 500 32.81 8.95 4.02
CA LEU A 500 33.63 9.77 3.15
C LEU A 500 33.62 11.25 3.62
N PRO A 501 34.61 12.06 3.22
CA PRO A 501 34.52 13.51 3.41
C PRO A 501 33.26 14.10 2.76
N GLY A 502 32.70 15.17 3.34
CA GLY A 502 31.50 15.82 2.77
C GLY A 502 30.18 15.14 3.12
N GLU A 503 30.09 14.52 4.31
CA GLU A 503 28.87 13.87 4.82
C GLU A 503 28.28 12.80 3.89
N LEU A 504 29.15 12.10 3.16
CA LEU A 504 28.78 10.99 2.31
C LEU A 504 29.04 9.66 3.03
N LEU A 505 28.12 8.71 2.88
CA LEU A 505 28.20 7.35 3.38
C LEU A 505 28.21 6.37 2.22
N ALA A 506 29.31 5.63 2.04
CA ALA A 506 29.35 4.45 1.20
C ALA A 506 29.06 3.21 2.04
N TYR A 507 28.34 2.24 1.49
CA TYR A 507 28.04 1.00 2.21
C TYR A 507 27.96 -0.21 1.27
N LEU A 508 28.24 -1.37 1.87
CA LEU A 508 27.97 -2.69 1.30
C LEU A 508 27.09 -3.46 2.27
N LYS A 509 25.99 -4.00 1.78
CA LYS A 509 25.03 -4.78 2.58
C LYS A 509 24.78 -6.13 1.92
N ALA A 510 24.75 -7.19 2.73
CA ALA A 510 24.24 -8.50 2.36
C ALA A 510 23.19 -8.91 3.40
N GLY A 511 22.05 -9.42 2.95
CA GLY A 511 21.00 -9.77 3.89
C GLY A 511 19.98 -10.71 3.31
N THR A 512 19.23 -11.37 4.21
CA THR A 512 18.21 -12.34 3.87
C THR A 512 16.83 -11.90 4.34
N SER A 513 15.82 -12.46 3.72
CA SER A 513 14.41 -12.37 4.11
C SER A 513 13.67 -13.57 3.57
N TYR A 514 12.45 -13.79 4.02
CA TYR A 514 11.59 -14.84 3.49
C TYR A 514 10.15 -14.35 3.33
N ARG A 515 9.46 -15.00 2.42
CA ARG A 515 8.02 -14.91 2.26
C ARG A 515 7.43 -16.24 2.64
N ALA A 516 6.57 -16.22 3.64
CA ALA A 516 6.06 -17.46 4.19
C ALA A 516 5.14 -18.19 3.20
N GLY A 517 5.32 -19.48 3.08
CA GLY A 517 4.45 -20.41 2.38
C GLY A 517 3.04 -20.43 2.94
N GLY A 518 2.16 -21.13 2.28
CA GLY A 518 0.75 -21.13 2.66
C GLY A 518 -0.07 -22.20 1.98
N PHE A 519 -1.38 -21.95 1.90
CA PHE A 519 -2.35 -22.94 1.45
C PHE A 519 -3.17 -22.42 0.28
N ASN A 520 -3.51 -23.30 -0.64
CA ASN A 520 -4.40 -22.99 -1.73
C ASN A 520 -5.85 -23.14 -1.29
N ARG A 521 -6.65 -22.16 -1.64
CA ARG A 521 -8.10 -22.28 -1.58
C ARG A 521 -8.58 -23.08 -2.79
N ASN A 522 -9.52 -23.97 -2.58
CA ASN A 522 -10.08 -24.78 -3.64
C ASN A 522 -11.28 -24.07 -4.30
N LEU A 523 -11.10 -22.84 -4.76
CA LEU A 523 -12.07 -22.11 -5.57
C LEU A 523 -12.34 -22.75 -6.93
N GLY A 524 -11.67 -23.86 -7.25
CA GLY A 524 -11.71 -24.44 -8.54
C GLY A 524 -13.12 -24.62 -9.07
N ASP A 525 -13.32 -24.25 -10.32
CA ASP A 525 -14.45 -24.70 -11.10
C ASP A 525 -14.54 -26.23 -10.94
N LEU A 526 -15.65 -26.74 -10.44
CA LEU A 526 -15.91 -28.15 -10.25
C LEU A 526 -15.73 -28.98 -11.54
N ARG A 527 -15.69 -28.31 -12.68
CA ARG A 527 -15.45 -28.90 -14.02
C ARG A 527 -13.97 -29.11 -14.35
N GLN A 528 -13.04 -28.61 -13.54
CA GLN A 528 -11.60 -28.71 -13.81
C GLN A 528 -11.01 -30.01 -13.24
N PRO A 529 -10.31 -30.83 -14.07
CA PRO A 529 -9.78 -32.12 -13.64
C PRO A 529 -8.43 -32.06 -12.93
N VAL A 530 -7.82 -30.89 -12.76
CA VAL A 530 -6.45 -30.79 -12.27
C VAL A 530 -6.38 -30.72 -10.75
N THR A 531 -5.45 -31.46 -10.18
CA THR A 531 -5.15 -31.45 -8.76
C THR A 531 -4.41 -30.15 -8.39
N ILE A 532 -5.06 -29.28 -7.65
CA ILE A 532 -4.43 -28.10 -7.06
C ILE A 532 -3.63 -28.55 -5.85
N PRO A 533 -2.34 -28.18 -5.71
CA PRO A 533 -1.56 -28.47 -4.50
C PRO A 533 -2.27 -27.90 -3.25
N ALA A 534 -2.31 -28.65 -2.17
CA ALA A 534 -2.94 -28.21 -0.94
C ALA A 534 -2.23 -26.98 -0.32
N GLY A 535 -0.90 -26.91 -0.52
CA GLY A 535 -0.06 -25.83 -0.03
C GLY A 535 1.17 -25.62 -0.91
N TYR A 536 1.95 -24.63 -0.55
CA TYR A 536 3.23 -24.26 -1.15
C TYR A 536 4.21 -23.86 -0.05
N GLY A 537 5.51 -24.05 -0.29
CA GLY A 537 6.59 -23.76 0.65
C GLY A 537 6.93 -22.28 0.75
N ASP A 538 7.86 -21.95 1.63
CA ASP A 538 8.43 -20.61 1.76
C ASP A 538 9.25 -20.25 0.52
N GLU A 539 9.29 -18.95 0.20
CA GLU A 539 10.23 -18.32 -0.73
C GLU A 539 11.30 -17.63 0.12
N THR A 540 12.57 -17.88 -0.15
CA THR A 540 13.69 -17.18 0.51
C THR A 540 14.38 -16.23 -0.44
N ALA A 541 14.93 -15.14 0.11
CA ALA A 541 15.61 -14.11 -0.64
C ALA A 541 16.95 -13.77 0.00
N THR A 542 18.02 -13.74 -0.82
CA THR A 542 19.32 -13.20 -0.44
C THR A 542 19.62 -11.99 -1.31
N SER A 543 19.89 -10.85 -0.70
CA SER A 543 20.15 -9.60 -1.42
C SER A 543 21.53 -9.06 -1.10
N TYR A 544 22.19 -8.57 -2.15
CA TYR A 544 23.48 -7.85 -2.09
C TYR A 544 23.24 -6.43 -2.59
N GLU A 545 23.72 -5.45 -1.85
CA GLU A 545 23.53 -4.03 -2.17
C GLU A 545 24.83 -3.26 -1.93
N ALA A 546 25.18 -2.39 -2.88
CA ALA A 546 26.21 -1.38 -2.72
C ALA A 546 25.58 0.00 -2.92
N GLY A 547 25.86 0.94 -2.05
CA GLY A 547 25.28 2.26 -2.15
C GLY A 547 26.20 3.38 -1.68
N LEU A 548 25.86 4.58 -2.16
CA LEU A 548 26.46 5.85 -1.77
C LEU A 548 25.33 6.85 -1.50
N LYS A 549 25.31 7.48 -0.35
CA LYS A 549 24.28 8.48 -0.01
C LYS A 549 24.83 9.54 0.94
N GLY A 550 24.13 10.66 1.03
CA GLY A 550 24.46 11.70 1.99
C GLY A 550 24.09 13.09 1.50
N ALA A 551 24.48 14.08 2.29
CA ALA A 551 24.22 15.49 2.07
C ALA A 551 25.56 16.24 1.80
N PRO A 552 26.09 16.19 0.55
CA PRO A 552 27.37 16.83 0.23
C PRO A 552 27.37 18.34 0.47
N THR A 553 26.22 18.96 0.55
CA THR A 553 26.01 20.31 1.04
C THR A 553 24.76 20.36 1.91
N ARG A 554 24.57 21.40 2.71
CA ARG A 554 23.36 21.58 3.54
C ARG A 554 22.05 21.62 2.71
N SER A 555 22.14 22.00 1.45
CA SER A 555 20.98 22.14 0.56
C SER A 555 20.82 21.01 -0.45
N THR A 556 21.67 19.98 -0.43
CA THR A 556 21.61 18.87 -1.38
C THR A 556 21.69 17.53 -0.67
N TYR A 557 20.89 16.58 -1.14
CA TYR A 557 20.97 15.17 -0.78
C TYR A 557 21.06 14.32 -2.05
N VAL A 558 21.89 13.30 -2.01
CA VAL A 558 22.03 12.33 -3.11
C VAL A 558 22.03 10.91 -2.54
N ALA A 559 21.46 9.97 -3.30
CA ALA A 559 21.54 8.55 -3.01
C ALA A 559 21.64 7.75 -4.31
N LEU A 560 22.53 6.79 -4.33
CA LEU A 560 22.71 5.81 -5.40
C LEU A 560 22.81 4.43 -4.78
N ALA A 561 22.08 3.46 -5.32
CA ALA A 561 22.15 2.07 -4.91
C ALA A 561 22.16 1.14 -6.12
N VAL A 562 22.97 0.09 -6.06
CA VAL A 562 22.96 -1.03 -7.02
C VAL A 562 22.70 -2.29 -6.21
N TYR A 563 21.79 -3.12 -6.67
CA TYR A 563 21.42 -4.33 -5.94
C TYR A 563 21.25 -5.55 -6.87
N ARG A 564 21.43 -6.72 -6.28
CA ARG A 564 21.04 -8.02 -6.83
C ARG A 564 20.37 -8.83 -5.73
N THR A 565 19.25 -9.47 -6.03
CA THR A 565 18.50 -10.33 -5.12
C THR A 565 18.30 -11.69 -5.79
N GLU A 566 18.68 -12.73 -5.11
CA GLU A 566 18.46 -14.13 -5.49
C GLU A 566 17.25 -14.63 -4.70
N LEU A 567 16.29 -15.24 -5.40
CA LEU A 567 15.08 -15.81 -4.85
C LEU A 567 15.16 -17.34 -5.05
N GLU A 568 15.06 -18.06 -3.94
CA GLU A 568 14.94 -19.53 -3.97
C GLU A 568 13.49 -19.91 -3.74
N ASP A 569 12.99 -20.89 -4.48
CA ASP A 569 11.62 -21.39 -4.40
C ASP A 569 10.56 -20.28 -4.57
N MET A 570 10.72 -19.42 -5.58
CA MET A 570 9.85 -18.27 -5.83
C MET A 570 8.37 -18.68 -5.87
N ILE A 571 7.54 -18.02 -5.06
CA ILE A 571 6.09 -18.22 -5.04
C ILE A 571 5.45 -17.42 -6.17
N ALA A 572 4.67 -18.08 -7.02
CA ALA A 572 3.89 -17.42 -8.05
C ALA A 572 2.47 -18.00 -8.17
N GLN A 573 1.58 -17.20 -8.72
CA GLN A 573 0.23 -17.61 -9.09
C GLN A 573 0.28 -18.15 -10.52
N LEU A 574 -0.18 -19.37 -10.70
CA LEU A 574 -0.35 -20.02 -11.99
C LEU A 574 -1.81 -20.23 -12.30
N ASP A 575 -2.11 -20.23 -13.59
CA ASP A 575 -3.41 -20.62 -14.09
C ASP A 575 -3.39 -22.10 -14.48
N ASN A 576 -4.36 -22.84 -13.97
CA ASN A 576 -4.52 -24.22 -14.31
C ASN A 576 -4.80 -24.41 -15.81
N GLY A 577 -3.95 -25.19 -16.50
CA GLY A 577 -4.01 -25.39 -17.95
C GLY A 577 -3.19 -24.41 -18.78
N CYS A 578 -2.54 -23.43 -18.14
CA CYS A 578 -1.64 -22.46 -18.77
C CYS A 578 -0.18 -22.79 -18.47
N ALA A 579 0.37 -23.82 -19.13
CA ALA A 579 1.82 -24.04 -19.08
C ALA A 579 2.58 -22.87 -19.75
N ALA A 580 3.84 -22.65 -19.36
CA ALA A 580 4.68 -21.60 -19.93
C ALA A 580 4.76 -21.64 -21.46
N THR A 581 4.56 -22.82 -22.05
CA THR A 581 4.61 -23.07 -23.50
C THR A 581 3.23 -23.22 -24.15
N ASN A 582 2.13 -23.17 -23.39
CA ASN A 582 0.79 -23.36 -23.97
C ASN A 582 0.12 -22.00 -24.31
N PRO A 583 0.06 -21.63 -25.61
CA PRO A 583 -0.55 -20.36 -26.01
C PRO A 583 -2.07 -20.32 -25.87
N VAL A 584 -2.72 -21.46 -25.56
CA VAL A 584 -4.18 -21.59 -25.46
C VAL A 584 -4.57 -21.91 -24.03
N CYS A 585 -4.57 -20.89 -23.17
CA CYS A 585 -5.15 -21.00 -21.82
C CYS A 585 -6.68 -20.98 -21.89
N PRO A 586 -7.42 -21.85 -21.18
CA PRO A 586 -8.87 -21.72 -21.05
C PRO A 586 -9.22 -20.38 -20.37
N VAL A 587 -10.24 -19.70 -20.86
CA VAL A 587 -10.72 -18.41 -20.30
C VAL A 587 -11.20 -18.55 -18.84
N ALA A 588 -11.52 -19.76 -18.40
CA ALA A 588 -11.99 -20.09 -17.05
C ALA A 588 -10.93 -20.87 -16.26
N ALA A 589 -9.65 -20.55 -16.40
CA ALA A 589 -8.58 -21.22 -15.66
C ALA A 589 -8.68 -20.89 -14.15
N THR A 590 -8.57 -21.92 -13.32
CA THR A 590 -8.47 -21.77 -11.87
C THR A 590 -7.04 -21.36 -11.52
N THR A 591 -6.90 -20.29 -10.77
CA THR A 591 -5.60 -19.83 -10.27
C THR A 591 -5.22 -20.55 -8.97
N PHE A 592 -3.96 -20.89 -8.84
CA PHE A 592 -3.38 -21.45 -7.60
C PHE A 592 -1.96 -20.95 -7.38
N LEU A 593 -1.48 -21.07 -6.15
CA LEU A 593 -0.13 -20.70 -5.77
C LEU A 593 0.76 -21.92 -5.69
N THR A 594 2.00 -21.80 -6.16
CA THR A 594 3.03 -22.83 -6.06
C THR A 594 4.41 -22.20 -6.10
N ASN A 595 5.41 -22.93 -5.64
CA ASN A 595 6.80 -22.59 -5.89
C ASN A 595 7.14 -22.96 -7.34
N VAL A 596 7.67 -22.02 -8.11
CA VAL A 596 7.89 -22.18 -9.57
C VAL A 596 9.36 -22.39 -9.95
N GLY A 597 10.25 -22.36 -8.98
CA GLY A 597 11.70 -22.43 -9.14
C GLY A 597 12.39 -21.17 -8.63
N ASP A 598 13.65 -21.00 -8.95
CA ASP A 598 14.47 -19.88 -8.50
C ASP A 598 14.37 -18.71 -9.47
N ALA A 599 14.66 -17.52 -8.97
CA ALA A 599 14.67 -16.31 -9.78
C ALA A 599 15.75 -15.35 -9.30
N GLU A 600 16.10 -14.40 -10.15
CA GLU A 600 16.95 -13.28 -9.76
C GLU A 600 16.31 -11.94 -10.14
N ALA A 601 16.61 -10.92 -9.36
CA ALA A 601 16.24 -9.54 -9.61
C ALA A 601 17.44 -8.62 -9.40
N TRP A 602 17.55 -7.57 -10.19
CA TRP A 602 18.62 -6.60 -10.11
C TRP A 602 18.12 -5.19 -10.44
N GLY A 603 18.87 -4.19 -10.01
CA GLY A 603 18.56 -2.81 -10.39
C GLY A 603 19.57 -1.80 -9.90
N VAL A 604 19.36 -0.59 -10.44
CA VAL A 604 20.06 0.64 -10.07
C VAL A 604 19.03 1.68 -9.71
N GLU A 605 19.21 2.34 -8.59
CA GLU A 605 18.33 3.40 -8.07
C GLU A 605 19.16 4.67 -7.84
N ALA A 606 18.63 5.81 -8.23
CA ALA A 606 19.24 7.11 -8.03
C ALA A 606 18.20 8.11 -7.52
N GLU A 607 18.57 8.88 -6.51
CA GLU A 607 17.78 9.97 -5.95
C GLU A 607 18.67 11.21 -5.76
N ALA A 608 18.10 12.38 -6.04
CA ALA A 608 18.77 13.66 -5.77
C ALA A 608 17.70 14.68 -5.35
N THR A 609 17.97 15.41 -4.28
CA THR A 609 17.16 16.55 -3.85
C THR A 609 18.05 17.77 -3.64
N GLY A 610 17.61 18.91 -4.17
CA GLY A 610 18.30 20.18 -3.99
C GLY A 610 17.33 21.29 -3.61
N ALA A 611 17.75 22.18 -2.70
CA ALA A 611 17.02 23.38 -2.32
C ALA A 611 17.84 24.62 -2.67
N PHE A 612 17.23 25.56 -3.39
CA PHE A 612 17.88 26.72 -3.97
C PHE A 612 17.07 27.99 -3.67
N GLN A 613 17.77 29.12 -3.52
CA GLN A 613 17.14 30.45 -3.53
C GLN A 613 17.11 30.96 -4.97
N VAL A 614 15.93 31.15 -5.54
CA VAL A 614 15.72 31.56 -6.94
C VAL A 614 14.63 32.62 -6.99
N ALA A 615 14.89 33.74 -7.67
CA ALA A 615 13.91 34.80 -7.90
C ALA A 615 13.21 35.31 -6.61
N GLY A 616 13.93 35.36 -5.50
CA GLY A 616 13.41 35.79 -4.20
C GLY A 616 12.48 34.78 -3.53
N GLY A 617 12.50 33.54 -3.98
CA GLY A 617 11.75 32.42 -3.41
C GLY A 617 12.63 31.19 -3.21
N ARG A 618 12.08 30.19 -2.54
CA ARG A 618 12.72 28.90 -2.28
C ARG A 618 12.22 27.87 -3.30
N LEU A 619 13.14 27.29 -4.06
CA LEU A 619 12.92 26.21 -5.02
C LEU A 619 13.50 24.92 -4.44
N ARG A 620 12.70 23.87 -4.31
CA ARG A 620 13.16 22.50 -4.06
C ARG A 620 12.87 21.63 -5.29
N VAL A 621 13.88 20.91 -5.72
CA VAL A 621 13.79 19.94 -6.81
C VAL A 621 14.21 18.58 -6.31
N SER A 622 13.36 17.58 -6.47
CA SER A 622 13.65 16.18 -6.16
C SER A 622 13.51 15.34 -7.41
N LEU A 623 14.52 14.55 -7.70
CA LEU A 623 14.59 13.65 -8.86
C LEU A 623 14.79 12.24 -8.35
N ALA A 624 14.08 11.27 -8.91
CA ALA A 624 14.30 9.87 -8.65
C ALA A 624 14.16 9.05 -9.93
N ALA A 625 15.02 8.06 -10.09
CA ALA A 625 14.97 7.12 -11.20
C ALA A 625 15.41 5.73 -10.74
N SER A 626 14.84 4.70 -11.33
CA SER A 626 15.31 3.33 -11.20
C SER A 626 15.26 2.60 -12.52
N ARG A 627 16.28 1.79 -12.77
CA ARG A 627 16.27 0.74 -13.78
C ARG A 627 16.34 -0.60 -13.07
N GLN A 628 15.43 -1.49 -13.42
CA GLN A 628 15.35 -2.80 -12.76
C GLN A 628 14.94 -3.89 -13.75
N GLY A 629 15.26 -5.12 -13.39
CA GLY A 629 14.89 -6.31 -14.15
C GLY A 629 14.97 -7.53 -13.27
N GLY A 630 14.61 -8.65 -13.84
CA GLY A 630 14.75 -9.94 -13.19
C GLY A 630 14.15 -11.04 -14.06
N GLU A 631 14.57 -12.26 -13.83
CA GLU A 631 14.13 -13.44 -14.58
C GLU A 631 14.06 -14.66 -13.68
N VAL A 632 13.30 -15.63 -14.11
CA VAL A 632 13.27 -16.97 -13.49
C VAL A 632 14.48 -17.75 -13.97
N THR A 633 15.29 -18.27 -13.04
CA THR A 633 16.57 -18.94 -13.35
C THR A 633 16.48 -20.45 -13.35
N SER A 634 15.41 -21.05 -12.78
CA SER A 634 15.19 -22.49 -12.76
C SER A 634 13.70 -22.83 -12.94
N GLY A 635 13.41 -24.12 -13.14
CA GLY A 635 12.03 -24.61 -13.25
C GLY A 635 11.39 -24.40 -14.64
N PRO A 636 10.04 -24.54 -14.72
CA PRO A 636 9.33 -24.56 -16.01
C PRO A 636 9.20 -23.17 -16.67
N TYR A 637 9.52 -22.10 -15.96
CA TYR A 637 9.47 -20.70 -16.44
C TYR A 637 10.87 -20.09 -16.60
N ARG A 638 11.89 -20.93 -16.65
CA ARG A 638 13.27 -20.47 -16.82
C ARG A 638 13.40 -19.53 -18.02
N ASP A 639 14.24 -18.50 -17.88
CA ASP A 639 14.52 -17.43 -18.86
C ASP A 639 13.29 -16.54 -19.17
N VAL A 640 12.26 -16.56 -18.29
CA VAL A 640 11.09 -15.67 -18.39
C VAL A 640 11.27 -14.52 -17.41
N ASP A 641 11.12 -13.28 -17.90
CA ASP A 641 11.18 -12.08 -17.08
C ASP A 641 10.16 -12.10 -15.94
N LEU A 642 10.53 -11.54 -14.80
CA LEU A 642 9.63 -11.40 -13.65
C LEU A 642 8.43 -10.52 -14.00
N PRO A 643 7.20 -10.95 -13.66
CA PRO A 643 6.00 -10.17 -13.95
C PRO A 643 5.85 -8.99 -13.00
N GLN A 644 5.14 -7.95 -13.45
CA GLN A 644 4.82 -6.75 -12.70
C GLN A 644 6.04 -5.88 -12.34
N VAL A 645 7.13 -6.05 -13.08
CA VAL A 645 8.38 -5.33 -12.93
C VAL A 645 8.54 -4.38 -14.12
N PRO A 646 8.29 -3.06 -13.97
CA PRO A 646 8.65 -2.10 -15.00
C PRO A 646 10.18 -2.03 -15.13
N GLU A 647 10.67 -1.91 -16.34
CA GLU A 647 12.11 -1.76 -16.57
C GLU A 647 12.63 -0.40 -16.05
N TRP A 648 11.83 0.64 -16.22
CA TRP A 648 12.16 1.98 -15.78
C TRP A 648 11.02 2.61 -14.98
N LEU A 649 11.39 3.26 -13.89
CA LEU A 649 10.56 4.19 -13.14
C LEU A 649 11.31 5.51 -13.02
N ALA A 650 10.62 6.63 -13.22
CA ALA A 650 11.21 7.95 -13.05
C ALA A 650 10.21 8.93 -12.43
N SER A 651 10.72 9.87 -11.64
CA SER A 651 9.94 10.99 -11.13
C SER A 651 10.76 12.25 -11.00
N ALA A 652 10.06 13.38 -11.10
CA ALA A 652 10.60 14.71 -10.82
C ALA A 652 9.56 15.50 -10.03
N GLU A 653 9.95 16.04 -8.89
CA GLU A 653 9.11 16.92 -8.09
C GLU A 653 9.75 18.30 -7.99
N VAL A 654 8.99 19.33 -8.28
CA VAL A 654 9.40 20.72 -8.19
C VAL A 654 8.46 21.43 -7.23
N ASN A 655 9.00 21.96 -6.16
CA ASN A 655 8.27 22.77 -5.18
C ASN A 655 8.87 24.17 -5.16
N PHE A 656 8.04 25.19 -5.32
CA PHE A 656 8.45 26.59 -5.28
C PHE A 656 7.57 27.38 -4.34
N ARG A 657 8.19 28.17 -3.44
CA ARG A 657 7.53 29.09 -2.53
C ARG A 657 8.19 30.46 -2.61
N ARG A 658 7.38 31.52 -2.73
CA ARG A 658 7.88 32.89 -2.86
C ARG A 658 7.04 33.87 -2.04
N PRO A 659 7.65 34.59 -1.08
CA PRO A 659 6.99 35.70 -0.38
C PRO A 659 6.65 36.83 -1.35
N LEU A 660 5.43 37.34 -1.31
CA LEU A 660 4.90 38.48 -2.07
C LEU A 660 4.22 39.47 -1.11
N GLY A 661 5.00 40.10 -0.24
CA GLY A 661 4.50 40.94 0.83
C GLY A 661 3.82 40.13 1.93
N ALA A 662 2.54 40.35 2.19
CA ALA A 662 1.77 39.62 3.20
C ALA A 662 1.29 38.22 2.74
N VAL A 663 1.55 37.86 1.50
CA VAL A 663 1.11 36.61 0.90
C VAL A 663 2.34 35.82 0.45
N GLU A 664 2.34 34.51 0.59
CA GLU A 664 3.32 33.62 -0.04
C GLU A 664 2.66 32.87 -1.19
N ALA A 665 3.18 33.02 -2.41
CA ALA A 665 2.77 32.16 -3.53
C ALA A 665 3.52 30.84 -3.50
N PHE A 666 2.84 29.75 -3.80
CA PHE A 666 3.46 28.43 -3.88
C PHE A 666 2.97 27.61 -5.06
N GLY A 667 3.80 26.66 -5.48
CA GLY A 667 3.48 25.68 -6.49
C GLY A 667 4.22 24.37 -6.26
N ASN A 668 3.56 23.26 -6.55
CA ASN A 668 4.13 21.92 -6.57
C ASN A 668 3.78 21.25 -7.90
N LEU A 669 4.75 20.65 -8.55
CA LEU A 669 4.61 19.83 -9.74
C LEU A 669 5.24 18.47 -9.46
N LEU A 670 4.48 17.39 -9.66
CA LEU A 670 4.98 16.03 -9.58
C LEU A 670 4.79 15.34 -10.94
N TYR A 671 5.89 15.01 -11.58
CA TYR A 671 5.95 14.13 -12.75
C TYR A 671 6.25 12.71 -12.32
N THR A 672 5.54 11.72 -12.87
CA THR A 672 5.84 10.28 -12.68
C THR A 672 5.72 9.56 -14.01
N ALA A 673 6.59 8.58 -14.21
CA ALA A 673 6.63 7.78 -15.42
C ALA A 673 7.05 6.34 -15.16
N GLN A 674 6.54 5.44 -16.02
CA GLN A 674 6.86 4.02 -16.05
C GLN A 674 7.03 3.57 -17.49
N TRP A 675 8.02 2.69 -17.73
CA TRP A 675 8.23 2.07 -19.05
C TRP A 675 8.66 0.62 -18.93
N GLY A 676 8.23 -0.19 -19.91
CA GLY A 676 8.60 -1.59 -20.07
C GLY A 676 7.99 -2.53 -19.03
N GLY A 677 8.36 -3.81 -19.15
CA GLY A 677 7.92 -4.88 -18.26
C GLY A 677 6.75 -5.71 -18.80
N ARG A 678 6.40 -6.75 -18.06
CA ARG A 678 5.35 -7.70 -18.43
C ARG A 678 4.34 -7.93 -17.29
N GLN A 679 3.15 -8.44 -17.63
CA GLN A 679 2.05 -8.63 -16.67
C GLN A 679 2.12 -9.95 -15.90
N GLU A 680 2.42 -11.06 -16.55
CA GLU A 680 2.28 -12.44 -16.03
C GLU A 680 3.42 -13.34 -16.47
N LEU A 681 3.60 -14.47 -15.76
CA LEU A 681 4.62 -15.49 -16.09
C LEU A 681 4.25 -16.40 -17.26
N ASN A 682 3.01 -16.38 -17.74
CA ASN A 682 2.56 -17.32 -18.77
C ASN A 682 2.87 -16.85 -20.20
N ALA A 683 2.70 -17.73 -21.17
CA ALA A 683 2.94 -17.46 -22.60
C ALA A 683 2.00 -16.41 -23.21
N ARG A 684 0.89 -16.09 -22.54
CA ARG A 684 -0.05 -15.03 -22.93
C ARG A 684 0.28 -13.67 -22.33
N SER A 685 1.36 -13.58 -21.57
CA SER A 685 1.74 -12.34 -20.93
C SER A 685 1.82 -11.20 -21.94
N VAL A 686 1.19 -10.11 -21.60
CA VAL A 686 1.23 -8.85 -22.33
C VAL A 686 2.17 -7.87 -21.63
N SER A 687 2.67 -6.86 -22.35
CA SER A 687 3.49 -5.82 -21.77
C SER A 687 2.71 -5.00 -20.72
N LEU A 688 3.38 -4.46 -19.73
CA LEU A 688 2.85 -3.36 -18.95
C LEU A 688 2.65 -2.14 -19.86
N ASP A 689 1.65 -1.32 -19.57
CA ASP A 689 1.51 -0.06 -20.30
C ASP A 689 2.56 0.94 -19.83
N ASP A 690 3.18 1.60 -20.81
CA ASP A 690 3.98 2.77 -20.55
C ASP A 690 3.06 3.95 -20.26
N TYR A 691 3.40 4.76 -19.25
CA TYR A 691 2.63 5.97 -18.97
C TYR A 691 3.49 7.08 -18.36
N GLN A 692 2.98 8.29 -18.49
CA GLN A 692 3.53 9.48 -17.87
C GLN A 692 2.37 10.32 -17.34
N THR A 693 2.48 10.81 -16.10
CA THR A 693 1.50 11.68 -15.50
C THR A 693 2.15 12.90 -14.87
N VAL A 694 1.42 14.00 -14.85
CA VAL A 694 1.82 15.24 -14.17
C VAL A 694 0.69 15.66 -13.26
N ASN A 695 1.00 15.86 -11.99
CA ASN A 695 0.12 16.48 -11.02
C ASN A 695 0.63 17.89 -10.71
N LEU A 696 -0.28 18.85 -10.61
CA LEU A 696 0.03 20.24 -10.34
C LEU A 696 -0.84 20.75 -9.19
N ARG A 697 -0.23 21.47 -8.27
CA ARG A 697 -0.90 22.24 -7.23
C ARG A 697 -0.28 23.63 -7.15
N ALA A 698 -1.09 24.67 -7.15
CA ALA A 698 -0.60 26.04 -7.04
C ALA A 698 -1.58 26.88 -6.19
N GLY A 699 -1.05 27.85 -5.48
CA GLY A 699 -1.89 28.65 -4.59
C GLY A 699 -1.15 29.75 -3.85
N VAL A 700 -1.84 30.27 -2.84
CA VAL A 700 -1.35 31.32 -1.98
C VAL A 700 -1.55 30.94 -0.51
N ALA A 701 -0.59 31.33 0.32
CA ALA A 701 -0.70 31.28 1.78
C ALA A 701 -0.82 32.69 2.34
N LEU A 702 -1.79 32.91 3.20
CA LEU A 702 -2.06 34.13 3.96
C LEU A 702 -2.01 33.80 5.45
N ALA A 703 -0.90 34.09 6.10
CA ALA A 703 -0.64 33.62 7.46
C ALA A 703 -0.93 32.10 7.57
N ASP A 704 -1.91 31.71 8.35
CA ASP A 704 -2.27 30.32 8.66
C ASP A 704 -3.22 29.67 7.63
N LEU A 705 -3.69 30.44 6.62
CA LEU A 705 -4.63 29.96 5.59
C LEU A 705 -3.91 29.76 4.24
N GLU A 706 -3.92 28.52 3.72
CA GLU A 706 -3.52 28.18 2.37
C GLU A 706 -4.76 27.97 1.47
N LEU A 707 -4.77 28.59 0.31
CA LEU A 707 -5.77 28.38 -0.75
C LEU A 707 -5.06 27.91 -2.01
N ALA A 708 -5.51 26.79 -2.58
CA ALA A 708 -4.90 26.19 -3.76
C ALA A 708 -5.93 25.73 -4.78
N VAL A 709 -5.51 25.70 -6.03
CA VAL A 709 -6.08 24.90 -7.11
C VAL A 709 -5.17 23.71 -7.36
N TYR A 710 -5.74 22.58 -7.77
CA TYR A 710 -4.97 21.40 -8.13
C TYR A 710 -5.51 20.75 -9.41
N ALA A 711 -4.63 20.05 -10.08
CA ALA A 711 -4.94 19.23 -11.25
C ALA A 711 -4.15 17.91 -11.12
N ASP A 712 -4.85 16.81 -10.86
CA ASP A 712 -4.26 15.48 -10.95
C ASP A 712 -4.36 14.98 -12.38
N ASN A 713 -3.27 14.41 -12.91
CA ASN A 713 -3.19 13.98 -14.30
C ASN A 713 -3.51 15.11 -15.31
N VAL A 714 -2.73 16.18 -15.26
CA VAL A 714 -2.93 17.43 -16.05
C VAL A 714 -3.20 17.18 -17.54
N PHE A 715 -2.51 16.20 -18.13
CA PHE A 715 -2.60 15.89 -19.56
C PHE A 715 -3.71 14.92 -19.92
N ASP A 716 -4.54 14.53 -18.95
CA ASP A 716 -5.68 13.60 -19.15
C ASP A 716 -5.25 12.25 -19.75
N THR A 717 -4.09 11.76 -19.34
CA THR A 717 -3.54 10.49 -19.84
C THR A 717 -4.34 9.32 -19.27
N VAL A 718 -4.95 8.51 -20.14
CA VAL A 718 -5.63 7.27 -19.77
C VAL A 718 -4.75 6.10 -20.20
N TYR A 719 -4.38 5.25 -19.27
CA TYR A 719 -3.54 4.08 -19.48
C TYR A 719 -4.13 2.83 -18.81
N VAL A 720 -3.67 1.67 -19.21
CA VAL A 720 -4.11 0.40 -18.64
C VAL A 720 -3.29 0.11 -17.39
N VAL A 721 -3.93 0.14 -16.22
CA VAL A 721 -3.28 -0.17 -14.92
C VAL A 721 -3.10 -1.66 -14.70
N GLN A 722 -3.99 -2.46 -15.32
CA GLN A 722 -3.95 -3.93 -15.30
C GLN A 722 -4.59 -4.48 -16.57
N ARG A 723 -3.98 -5.50 -17.13
CA ARG A 723 -4.59 -6.30 -18.21
C ARG A 723 -4.10 -7.74 -18.16
N ASP A 724 -4.91 -8.64 -18.71
CA ASP A 724 -4.50 -9.92 -19.24
C ASP A 724 -4.89 -10.01 -20.72
N ALA A 725 -4.88 -11.19 -21.29
CA ALA A 725 -5.22 -11.37 -22.70
C ALA A 725 -6.67 -10.94 -23.06
N THR A 726 -7.57 -10.86 -22.10
CA THR A 726 -9.00 -10.68 -22.33
C THR A 726 -9.63 -9.53 -21.54
N ILE A 727 -9.04 -9.12 -20.44
CA ILE A 727 -9.57 -8.04 -19.57
C ILE A 727 -8.59 -6.87 -19.46
N ARG A 728 -9.15 -5.69 -19.25
CA ARG A 728 -8.41 -4.46 -18.99
C ARG A 728 -9.06 -3.65 -17.88
N ARG A 729 -8.22 -2.92 -17.16
CA ARG A 729 -8.62 -1.90 -16.20
C ARG A 729 -7.87 -0.61 -16.52
N TYR A 730 -8.60 0.50 -16.55
CA TYR A 730 -8.04 1.80 -16.93
C TYR A 730 -7.78 2.68 -15.72
N SER A 731 -6.82 3.61 -15.88
CA SER A 731 -6.58 4.70 -14.94
C SER A 731 -7.74 5.68 -14.92
N ARG A 732 -7.82 6.49 -13.86
CA ARG A 732 -8.75 7.62 -13.83
C ARG A 732 -8.24 8.73 -14.77
N PRO A 733 -9.15 9.46 -15.44
CA PRO A 733 -8.84 10.69 -16.18
C PRO A 733 -8.38 11.82 -15.25
N ARG A 734 -8.19 13.02 -15.83
CA ARG A 734 -7.85 14.24 -15.09
C ARG A 734 -8.91 14.58 -14.05
N VAL A 735 -8.44 15.09 -12.90
CA VAL A 735 -9.28 15.67 -11.84
C VAL A 735 -8.78 17.10 -11.55
N LEU A 736 -9.68 18.08 -11.66
CA LEU A 736 -9.44 19.47 -11.27
C LEU A 736 -10.15 19.74 -9.95
N GLY A 737 -9.56 20.58 -9.11
CA GLY A 737 -10.20 20.93 -7.86
C GLY A 737 -9.57 22.10 -7.12
N VAL A 738 -10.13 22.35 -5.94
CA VAL A 738 -9.69 23.40 -5.02
C VAL A 738 -9.43 22.81 -3.65
N GLN A 739 -8.53 23.44 -2.93
CA GLN A 739 -8.19 23.08 -1.54
C GLN A 739 -8.05 24.32 -0.69
N ALA A 740 -8.56 24.27 0.52
CA ALA A 740 -8.32 25.25 1.56
C ALA A 740 -7.79 24.55 2.82
N ARG A 741 -6.68 25.05 3.37
CA ARG A 741 -6.08 24.54 4.62
C ARG A 741 -5.84 25.68 5.58
N TYR A 742 -6.35 25.55 6.80
CA TYR A 742 -6.12 26.48 7.91
C TYR A 742 -5.39 25.74 9.03
N ARG A 743 -4.34 26.39 9.60
CA ARG A 743 -3.58 25.88 10.75
C ARG A 743 -3.65 26.88 11.90
N TRP A 744 -3.54 26.40 13.14
CA TRP A 744 -3.47 27.24 14.34
C TRP A 744 -2.52 26.65 15.37
#